data_1167c9d7de83f3c5013d25f7622a819b
#
_entry.id   1167c9d7de83f3c5013d25f7622a819b
#
_cell.length_a   1.000
_cell.length_b   1.000
_cell.length_c   1.000
_cell.angle_alpha   90.00
_cell.angle_beta   90.00
_cell.angle_gamma   90.00
#
_symmetry.space_group_name_H-M   'P 1'
#
loop_
_entity.id
_entity.type
_entity.pdbx_description
1 polymer ?
#
loop_
_entity_poly.entity_id
_entity_poly.type
_entity_poly.pdbx_seq_one_letter_code
_entity_poly.pdbx_strand_id
1 'polypeptide(L)'
;MKTNRMTRLSLIMSLFLMFITISSASFAQGWRAQEMEIKINIHSTDELIRLHNLKLNCDEIYTIPGATWAYVTPEELHKLNQSGLSYTVSIPDLNKRTLNTDGTLVPNGYMTCQQVDSFADSLANAYPNLVKRVYVGTSVQNRDMVTIKLSDNPGEDEAEPEIWFQCGIHGDEIGPTENGVRLARELCKKYGSDSLMTRLLNQRETYICLMVNPDGRNAMSRYNNDGIDINRDGGYMWNGEGNSPAPYTAIESKALRNFINSRHFAVCTDYHSGTIYLSFPWSYRAAQAPDFTHIESLGNVYADASGYSALPVGQGYSGMYPINGSTKDQNYGSNGSVAWSLEISELKQPPASQITYYYNQNKNGMLQLMNKAGLGIRGTVTDTAGNSIPARLRIENTMPFFNDPIKADFQKYLVPGIYKLYVEANGYESKIISDIVVDANNATYLDIKLTPDQSNAWAGKIVTSYIPNNNFSDEGATWAAIGKADNKNYSIGKYGYVIVDAIDTIINLPGSDFKVYEGDNTPEEYSVAVSTTIDGPWHTLGDATGTASFDLDGSSLNKVRYIKISDIGPGSSMAPDAGFDLDAVELLHIKARAAFASNKQTICAGDNVNFSSLSVGNPSTFEWQFEGGTPSTSNEANPQNIKFNQSGTYNVSLTVSNGFGSDQLQRESYITSLELPVVDLGNDTVVDYSQSVPLDAGAGAASYLWSTMDTTQTQLINSTILGLQGGDVWVKVTGMNGCINSDTINIHFMNWDGIGSGPEQHVIVNAYKNTNSLNISWAGQQLKQLKVYNIQGQLLELIPMNGTSNDEVKLKTKQKQIAIILVIESNERPIGHKLIW
;
A
#
# COMPACT_ATOMS: atom_id res chain seq x y z
N MET A 1 73.95 18.10 -14.52
CA MET A 1 72.75 17.34 -14.96
C MET A 1 71.67 17.17 -13.89
N LYS A 2 71.76 17.72 -12.69
CA LYS A 2 70.70 17.64 -11.61
C LYS A 2 69.80 18.88 -11.49
N THR A 3 70.20 20.00 -12.06
CA THR A 3 69.43 21.28 -11.97
C THR A 3 68.31 21.44 -12.99
N ASN A 4 68.36 20.68 -14.13
CA ASN A 4 67.31 20.76 -15.17
C ASN A 4 66.05 19.83 -14.94
N ARG A 5 66.08 18.95 -13.95
CA ARG A 5 64.94 18.12 -13.62
C ARG A 5 63.97 18.78 -12.64
N MET A 6 64.48 19.61 -11.73
CA MET A 6 63.63 20.30 -10.74
C MET A 6 62.83 21.47 -11.37
N THR A 7 63.43 22.20 -12.33
CA THR A 7 62.71 23.27 -13.04
C THR A 7 61.63 22.77 -14.00
N ARG A 8 61.81 21.57 -14.60
CA ARG A 8 60.74 20.93 -15.40
C ARG A 8 59.63 20.37 -14.56
N LEU A 9 59.92 19.82 -13.38
CA LEU A 9 58.88 19.33 -12.47
C LEU A 9 58.06 20.49 -11.84
N SER A 10 58.69 21.59 -11.54
CA SER A 10 58.01 22.81 -11.04
C SER A 10 57.13 23.45 -12.11
N LEU A 11 57.56 23.46 -13.41
CA LEU A 11 56.76 24.00 -14.50
C LEU A 11 55.55 23.08 -14.84
N ILE A 12 55.74 21.77 -14.75
CA ILE A 12 54.68 20.80 -14.98
C ILE A 12 53.69 20.83 -13.81
N MET A 13 54.13 20.93 -12.56
CA MET A 13 53.26 21.12 -11.39
C MET A 13 52.53 22.47 -11.44
N SER A 14 53.18 23.57 -11.88
CA SER A 14 52.48 24.85 -12.05
C SER A 14 51.47 24.84 -13.19
N LEU A 15 51.75 24.16 -14.29
CA LEU A 15 50.80 23.94 -15.38
C LEU A 15 49.66 22.99 -14.95
N PHE A 16 49.95 21.96 -14.13
CA PHE A 16 48.91 21.08 -13.58
C PHE A 16 48.07 21.77 -12.53
N LEU A 17 48.65 22.63 -11.67
CA LEU A 17 47.89 23.48 -10.75
C LEU A 17 47.09 24.57 -11.51
N MET A 18 47.59 25.10 -12.61
CA MET A 18 46.86 26.06 -13.44
C MET A 18 45.72 25.39 -14.25
N PHE A 19 45.87 24.12 -14.65
CA PHE A 19 44.75 23.31 -15.19
C PHE A 19 43.75 22.88 -14.11
N ILE A 20 44.18 22.58 -12.88
CA ILE A 20 43.29 22.27 -11.76
C ILE A 20 42.48 23.49 -11.29
N THR A 21 43.08 24.68 -11.37
CA THR A 21 42.35 25.92 -11.02
C THR A 21 41.45 26.45 -12.15
N ILE A 22 41.63 25.96 -13.40
CA ILE A 22 40.71 26.26 -14.49
C ILE A 22 39.58 25.24 -14.59
N SER A 23 39.76 24.02 -14.05
CA SER A 23 38.69 22.97 -14.01
C SER A 23 37.76 23.05 -12.80
N SER A 24 38.03 23.95 -11.84
CA SER A 24 37.17 24.12 -10.67
C SER A 24 36.26 25.36 -10.69
N ALA A 25 36.18 26.03 -11.84
CA ALA A 25 35.21 27.10 -12.09
C ALA A 25 34.26 26.69 -13.22
N SER A 26 33.86 25.41 -13.29
CA SER A 26 32.62 25.05 -13.91
C SER A 26 31.52 25.50 -12.97
N PHE A 27 31.22 26.79 -12.93
CA PHE A 27 29.95 27.24 -12.45
C PHE A 27 28.90 26.52 -13.29
N ALA A 28 28.04 25.80 -12.65
CA ALA A 28 26.84 25.31 -13.28
C ALA A 28 26.19 26.49 -13.99
N GLN A 29 26.22 26.48 -15.30
CA GLN A 29 25.57 27.51 -16.12
C GLN A 29 24.08 27.25 -15.96
N GLY A 30 23.37 28.10 -15.20
CA GLY A 30 21.93 28.03 -15.03
C GLY A 30 21.19 28.21 -16.36
N TRP A 31 21.89 28.81 -17.35
CA TRP A 31 21.40 29.03 -18.71
C TRP A 31 22.35 28.41 -19.73
N ARG A 32 21.79 28.02 -20.87
CA ARG A 32 22.62 27.55 -22.01
C ARG A 32 23.58 28.66 -22.46
N ALA A 33 24.72 28.30 -23.03
CA ALA A 33 25.74 29.27 -23.42
C ALA A 33 25.19 30.38 -24.32
N GLN A 34 25.31 31.64 -23.91
CA GLN A 34 24.78 32.82 -24.60
C GLN A 34 23.26 32.76 -24.84
N GLU A 35 22.52 32.09 -24.00
CA GLU A 35 21.07 32.04 -24.09
C GLU A 35 20.47 33.41 -23.82
N MET A 36 19.52 33.78 -24.64
CA MET A 36 18.82 35.04 -24.63
C MET A 36 17.36 34.84 -24.27
N GLU A 37 16.78 35.84 -23.59
CA GLU A 37 15.35 35.97 -23.47
C GLU A 37 14.83 36.91 -24.56
N ILE A 38 13.88 36.41 -25.35
CA ILE A 38 13.26 37.19 -26.43
C ILE A 38 11.74 37.12 -26.30
N LYS A 39 11.05 38.12 -26.80
CA LYS A 39 9.59 38.18 -26.93
C LYS A 39 9.21 38.03 -28.40
N ILE A 40 8.47 36.95 -28.74
CA ILE A 40 8.01 36.68 -30.09
C ILE A 40 6.53 37.10 -30.20
N ASN A 41 6.18 37.88 -31.23
CA ASN A 41 4.80 38.24 -31.48
C ASN A 41 4.18 37.30 -32.48
N ILE A 42 2.97 36.81 -32.19
CA ILE A 42 2.19 35.86 -33.00
C ILE A 42 0.88 36.54 -33.41
N HIS A 43 0.63 36.61 -34.69
CA HIS A 43 -0.53 37.26 -35.26
C HIS A 43 -1.54 36.31 -35.94
N SER A 44 -1.13 35.06 -36.16
CA SER A 44 -1.96 34.04 -36.81
C SER A 44 -1.64 32.63 -36.35
N THR A 45 -2.58 31.70 -36.57
CA THR A 45 -2.38 30.28 -36.32
C THR A 45 -1.20 29.68 -37.12
N ASP A 46 -1.00 30.18 -38.36
CA ASP A 46 0.14 29.76 -39.19
C ASP A 46 1.50 30.16 -38.58
N GLU A 47 1.54 31.33 -37.92
CA GLU A 47 2.75 31.76 -37.18
C GLU A 47 2.96 30.91 -35.96
N LEU A 48 1.91 30.54 -35.25
CA LEU A 48 1.99 29.63 -34.10
C LEU A 48 2.51 28.24 -34.52
N ILE A 49 2.01 27.67 -35.58
CA ILE A 49 2.47 26.41 -36.15
C ILE A 49 3.95 26.50 -36.56
N ARG A 50 4.36 27.60 -37.18
CA ARG A 50 5.76 27.83 -37.56
C ARG A 50 6.68 27.89 -36.30
N LEU A 51 6.23 28.57 -35.26
CA LEU A 51 6.96 28.66 -34.02
C LEU A 51 7.10 27.26 -33.38
N HIS A 52 6.01 26.51 -33.32
CA HIS A 52 6.03 25.16 -32.78
C HIS A 52 7.00 24.23 -33.55
N ASN A 53 7.04 24.34 -34.88
CA ASN A 53 7.96 23.53 -35.72
C ASN A 53 9.43 23.86 -35.49
N LEU A 54 9.75 25.03 -34.91
CA LEU A 54 11.13 25.37 -34.53
C LEU A 54 11.61 24.66 -33.26
N LYS A 55 10.67 24.09 -32.48
CA LYS A 55 10.95 23.41 -31.21
C LYS A 55 11.79 24.25 -30.23
N LEU A 56 11.55 25.54 -30.22
CA LEU A 56 12.20 26.47 -29.30
C LEU A 56 11.60 26.34 -27.90
N ASN A 57 12.38 26.67 -26.92
CA ASN A 57 11.88 26.81 -25.55
C ASN A 57 11.07 28.11 -25.45
N CYS A 58 9.77 28.01 -25.44
CA CYS A 58 8.83 29.13 -25.40
C CYS A 58 7.90 29.01 -24.21
N ASP A 59 7.48 30.17 -23.68
CA ASP A 59 6.32 30.26 -22.82
C ASP A 59 5.03 30.10 -23.65
N GLU A 60 3.95 29.85 -22.99
CA GLU A 60 2.69 29.49 -23.62
C GLU A 60 1.95 30.70 -24.24
N ILE A 61 1.21 30.47 -25.34
CA ILE A 61 0.46 31.52 -26.05
C ILE A 61 -1.03 31.24 -25.93
N TYR A 62 -1.81 32.20 -25.43
CA TYR A 62 -3.25 32.04 -25.15
C TYR A 62 -4.17 32.72 -26.11
N THR A 63 -3.70 33.73 -26.78
CA THR A 63 -4.51 34.52 -27.70
C THR A 63 -3.79 34.74 -29.00
N ILE A 64 -4.52 34.68 -30.11
CA ILE A 64 -4.03 35.09 -31.41
C ILE A 64 -4.88 36.26 -31.86
N PRO A 65 -4.31 37.46 -32.07
CA PRO A 65 -2.89 37.82 -31.88
C PRO A 65 -2.45 37.82 -30.42
N GLY A 66 -1.18 37.44 -30.17
CA GLY A 66 -0.59 37.36 -28.88
C GLY A 66 0.94 37.49 -28.93
N ALA A 67 1.59 37.17 -27.80
CA ALA A 67 3.04 37.11 -27.74
C ALA A 67 3.49 36.04 -26.75
N THR A 68 4.65 35.47 -26.96
CA THR A 68 5.31 34.55 -26.05
C THR A 68 6.71 34.97 -25.74
N TRP A 69 7.20 34.56 -24.57
CA TRP A 69 8.62 34.65 -24.25
C TRP A 69 9.31 33.36 -24.72
N ALA A 70 10.48 33.48 -25.28
CA ALA A 70 11.30 32.34 -25.69
C ALA A 70 12.73 32.50 -25.18
N TYR A 71 13.34 31.35 -24.84
CA TYR A 71 14.72 31.30 -24.35
C TYR A 71 15.54 30.61 -25.43
N VAL A 72 16.39 31.37 -26.12
CA VAL A 72 17.03 30.92 -27.37
C VAL A 72 18.52 31.08 -27.29
N THR A 73 19.25 30.09 -27.77
CA THR A 73 20.68 30.20 -28.06
C THR A 73 20.91 30.98 -29.35
N PRO A 74 22.14 31.41 -29.65
CA PRO A 74 22.46 32.06 -30.93
C PRO A 74 22.11 31.20 -32.15
N GLU A 75 22.23 29.88 -32.04
CA GLU A 75 21.86 28.97 -33.12
C GLU A 75 20.34 28.91 -33.33
N GLU A 76 19.59 28.81 -32.24
CA GLU A 76 18.11 28.81 -32.26
C GLU A 76 17.54 30.15 -32.74
N LEU A 77 18.17 31.25 -32.34
CA LEU A 77 17.86 32.58 -32.86
C LEU A 77 18.06 32.68 -34.37
N HIS A 78 19.09 31.99 -34.88
CA HIS A 78 19.31 31.89 -36.33
C HIS A 78 18.16 31.15 -37.03
N LYS A 79 17.68 30.03 -36.46
CA LYS A 79 16.51 29.29 -36.98
C LYS A 79 15.25 30.15 -36.93
N LEU A 80 15.04 30.89 -35.84
CA LEU A 80 13.92 31.82 -35.71
C LEU A 80 13.95 32.91 -36.77
N ASN A 81 15.09 33.51 -37.04
CA ASN A 81 15.27 34.52 -38.09
C ASN A 81 14.87 33.98 -39.49
N GLN A 82 15.17 32.72 -39.78
CA GLN A 82 14.78 32.08 -41.04
C GLN A 82 13.27 31.78 -41.13
N SER A 83 12.57 31.68 -40.02
CA SER A 83 11.12 31.46 -39.98
C SER A 83 10.28 32.67 -40.34
N GLY A 84 10.85 33.86 -40.31
CA GLY A 84 10.18 35.12 -40.54
C GLY A 84 9.28 35.61 -39.41
N LEU A 85 9.35 35.01 -38.23
CA LEU A 85 8.64 35.44 -37.02
C LEU A 85 9.27 36.70 -36.47
N SER A 86 8.44 37.68 -36.04
CA SER A 86 8.94 38.95 -35.46
C SER A 86 9.18 38.77 -33.96
N TYR A 87 10.32 39.29 -33.46
CA TYR A 87 10.67 39.23 -32.05
C TYR A 87 11.40 40.47 -31.56
N THR A 88 11.48 40.63 -30.26
CA THR A 88 12.35 41.63 -29.59
C THR A 88 13.23 40.92 -28.54
N VAL A 89 14.49 41.30 -28.46
CA VAL A 89 15.40 40.76 -27.43
C VAL A 89 15.16 41.53 -26.14
N SER A 90 14.77 40.82 -25.09
CA SER A 90 14.55 41.37 -23.75
C SER A 90 15.84 41.31 -22.90
N ILE A 91 16.52 40.18 -22.91
CA ILE A 91 17.77 39.95 -22.20
C ILE A 91 18.75 39.29 -23.17
N PRO A 92 19.83 39.98 -23.53
CA PRO A 92 20.73 39.50 -24.59
C PRO A 92 21.70 38.41 -24.16
N ASP A 93 21.84 38.17 -22.89
CA ASP A 93 22.66 37.07 -22.32
C ASP A 93 22.22 36.82 -20.88
N LEU A 94 21.52 35.76 -20.66
CA LEU A 94 21.00 35.36 -19.34
C LEU A 94 22.10 34.95 -18.36
N ASN A 95 23.26 34.51 -18.87
CA ASN A 95 24.41 34.13 -18.06
C ASN A 95 25.16 35.33 -17.48
N LYS A 96 24.86 36.55 -17.94
CA LYS A 96 25.47 37.80 -17.41
C LYS A 96 24.64 38.45 -16.31
N ARG A 97 23.65 37.80 -15.76
CA ARG A 97 22.89 38.28 -14.60
C ARG A 97 23.82 38.39 -13.38
N THR A 98 23.59 39.44 -12.57
CA THR A 98 24.37 39.67 -11.34
C THR A 98 23.85 38.83 -10.20
N LEU A 99 24.73 38.05 -9.55
CA LEU A 99 24.41 37.33 -8.34
C LEU A 99 24.01 38.25 -7.18
N ASN A 100 23.07 37.80 -6.35
CA ASN A 100 22.75 38.43 -5.08
C ASN A 100 23.90 38.26 -4.06
N THR A 101 23.83 38.97 -2.93
CA THR A 101 24.85 38.89 -1.88
C THR A 101 25.00 37.53 -1.23
N ASP A 102 24.00 36.68 -1.35
CA ASP A 102 24.00 35.28 -0.89
C ASP A 102 24.48 34.27 -1.97
N GLY A 103 24.96 34.77 -3.11
CA GLY A 103 25.46 33.95 -4.21
C GLY A 103 24.34 33.28 -5.07
N THR A 104 23.09 33.73 -4.94
CA THR A 104 21.96 33.25 -5.74
C THR A 104 21.48 34.31 -6.74
N LEU A 105 20.73 33.91 -7.74
CA LEU A 105 20.01 34.78 -8.67
C LEU A 105 18.56 35.03 -8.26
N VAL A 106 18.07 34.37 -7.21
CA VAL A 106 16.69 34.51 -6.73
C VAL A 106 16.41 35.95 -6.31
N PRO A 107 15.39 36.64 -6.85
CA PRO A 107 15.09 38.02 -6.52
C PRO A 107 14.79 38.23 -5.04
N ASN A 108 15.24 39.36 -4.49
CA ASN A 108 14.97 39.75 -3.10
C ASN A 108 13.47 39.73 -2.79
N GLY A 109 13.11 39.12 -1.64
CA GLY A 109 11.73 38.92 -1.17
C GLY A 109 11.10 37.56 -1.53
N TYR A 110 11.74 36.77 -2.39
CA TYR A 110 11.45 35.37 -2.63
C TYR A 110 12.40 34.50 -1.81
N MET A 111 11.92 33.29 -1.43
CA MET A 111 12.75 32.37 -0.65
C MET A 111 13.81 31.70 -1.52
N THR A 112 15.06 31.72 -1.05
CA THR A 112 16.14 30.92 -1.63
C THR A 112 15.91 29.42 -1.39
N CYS A 113 16.63 28.52 -2.10
CA CYS A 113 16.54 27.08 -1.89
C CYS A 113 16.77 26.71 -0.42
N GLN A 114 17.78 27.29 0.23
CA GLN A 114 18.08 27.05 1.63
C GLN A 114 16.94 27.53 2.56
N GLN A 115 16.29 28.65 2.23
CA GLN A 115 15.15 29.14 3.02
C GLN A 115 13.92 28.26 2.88
N VAL A 116 13.66 27.70 1.69
CA VAL A 116 12.59 26.73 1.47
C VAL A 116 12.84 25.44 2.25
N ASP A 117 14.08 24.95 2.23
CA ASP A 117 14.49 23.76 2.98
C ASP A 117 14.35 24.01 4.50
N SER A 118 14.90 25.09 5.02
CA SER A 118 14.75 25.49 6.43
C SER A 118 13.30 25.72 6.84
N PHE A 119 12.45 26.21 5.94
CA PHE A 119 11.03 26.37 6.18
C PHE A 119 10.34 25.01 6.39
N ALA A 120 10.62 24.03 5.55
CA ALA A 120 10.03 22.70 5.66
C ALA A 120 10.40 22.03 6.98
N ASP A 121 11.67 22.12 7.40
CA ASP A 121 12.13 21.62 8.71
C ASP A 121 11.45 22.36 9.88
N SER A 122 11.40 23.68 9.80
CA SER A 122 10.78 24.49 10.84
C SER A 122 9.29 24.19 10.99
N LEU A 123 8.58 23.98 9.87
CA LEU A 123 7.16 23.66 9.88
C LEU A 123 6.91 22.25 10.46
N ALA A 124 7.70 21.26 10.06
CA ALA A 124 7.60 19.89 10.58
C ALA A 124 7.91 19.85 12.09
N ASN A 125 8.91 20.60 12.55
CA ASN A 125 9.23 20.71 13.97
C ASN A 125 8.15 21.43 14.78
N ALA A 126 7.52 22.47 14.20
CA ALA A 126 6.44 23.22 14.88
C ALA A 126 5.10 22.45 14.92
N TYR A 127 4.84 21.58 13.96
CA TYR A 127 3.60 20.85 13.81
C TYR A 127 3.85 19.35 13.52
N PRO A 128 4.55 18.60 14.41
CA PRO A 128 4.99 17.24 14.14
C PRO A 128 3.83 16.23 13.94
N ASN A 129 2.64 16.55 14.44
CA ASN A 129 1.44 15.75 14.28
C ASN A 129 0.64 16.09 13.00
N LEU A 130 1.06 17.09 12.23
CA LEU A 130 0.38 17.54 11.01
C LEU A 130 1.30 17.53 9.79
N VAL A 131 2.62 17.57 10.00
CA VAL A 131 3.61 17.73 8.92
C VAL A 131 4.76 16.75 9.09
N LYS A 132 5.10 16.08 7.99
CA LYS A 132 6.31 15.27 7.88
C LYS A 132 7.06 15.63 6.60
N ARG A 133 8.40 15.73 6.67
CA ARG A 133 9.22 15.76 5.47
C ARG A 133 9.20 14.41 4.78
N VAL A 134 9.09 14.44 3.46
CA VAL A 134 9.09 13.25 2.61
C VAL A 134 10.25 13.36 1.63
N TYR A 135 11.04 12.32 1.53
CA TYR A 135 12.12 12.25 0.56
C TYR A 135 11.59 11.81 -0.80
N VAL A 136 11.75 12.65 -1.81
CA VAL A 136 11.42 12.35 -3.21
C VAL A 136 12.69 12.08 -4.00
N GLY A 137 13.70 12.93 -3.85
CA GLY A 137 14.98 12.83 -4.52
C GLY A 137 15.82 14.09 -4.38
N THR A 138 16.93 14.11 -5.10
CA THR A 138 17.83 15.26 -5.18
C THR A 138 18.04 15.68 -6.62
N SER A 139 18.42 16.95 -6.81
CA SER A 139 18.86 17.49 -8.09
C SER A 139 20.28 17.05 -8.46
N VAL A 140 20.72 17.39 -9.66
CA VAL A 140 22.08 17.12 -10.16
C VAL A 140 23.15 17.67 -9.21
N GLN A 141 22.94 18.84 -8.60
CA GLN A 141 23.85 19.44 -7.60
C GLN A 141 23.58 18.96 -6.17
N ASN A 142 22.86 17.86 -6.02
CA ASN A 142 22.56 17.23 -4.73
C ASN A 142 21.80 18.15 -3.75
N ARG A 143 20.87 18.96 -4.27
CA ARG A 143 19.90 19.71 -3.46
C ARG A 143 18.61 18.92 -3.36
N ASP A 144 17.99 18.89 -2.18
CA ASP A 144 16.73 18.21 -1.96
C ASP A 144 15.58 18.79 -2.81
N MET A 145 14.80 17.91 -3.40
CA MET A 145 13.48 18.20 -3.94
C MET A 145 12.49 18.31 -2.77
N VAL A 146 12.49 19.49 -2.12
CA VAL A 146 11.86 19.71 -0.82
C VAL A 146 10.37 19.40 -0.86
N THR A 147 9.97 18.33 -0.18
CA THR A 147 8.59 17.84 -0.15
C THR A 147 8.12 17.64 1.28
N ILE A 148 6.87 18.01 1.55
CA ILE A 148 6.18 17.79 2.83
C ILE A 148 4.86 17.05 2.62
N LYS A 149 4.51 16.17 3.55
CA LYS A 149 3.18 15.57 3.71
C LYS A 149 2.44 16.32 4.81
N LEU A 150 1.18 16.65 4.55
CA LEU A 150 0.23 17.25 5.49
C LEU A 150 -0.97 16.32 5.68
N SER A 151 -1.24 15.91 6.92
CA SER A 151 -2.33 15.04 7.36
C SER A 151 -2.41 15.14 8.89
N ASP A 152 -3.47 14.69 9.52
CA ASP A 152 -3.55 14.56 10.99
C ASP A 152 -2.73 13.37 11.53
N ASN A 153 -2.24 12.50 10.64
CA ASN A 153 -1.31 11.41 10.95
C ASN A 153 -0.18 11.32 9.90
N PRO A 154 0.70 12.33 9.79
CA PRO A 154 1.63 12.44 8.66
C PRO A 154 2.72 11.36 8.66
N GLY A 155 2.86 10.60 9.77
CA GLY A 155 3.80 9.50 9.92
C GLY A 155 3.39 8.23 9.20
N GLU A 156 2.10 8.03 9.03
CA GLU A 156 1.47 6.83 8.50
C GLU A 156 0.90 7.08 7.10
N ASP A 157 0.69 6.02 6.38
CA ASP A 157 -0.07 5.96 5.14
C ASP A 157 -1.49 5.52 5.51
N GLU A 158 -2.49 6.33 5.17
CA GLU A 158 -3.88 6.10 5.57
C GLU A 158 -4.75 5.85 4.33
N ALA A 159 -5.87 5.15 4.48
CA ALA A 159 -6.81 4.91 3.39
C ALA A 159 -7.62 6.18 3.05
N GLU A 160 -6.90 7.24 2.68
CA GLU A 160 -7.43 8.57 2.37
C GLU A 160 -7.02 9.04 0.98
N PRO A 161 -7.83 9.90 0.32
CA PRO A 161 -7.45 10.47 -0.98
C PRO A 161 -6.13 11.24 -0.89
N GLU A 162 -5.16 10.82 -1.69
CA GLU A 162 -3.88 11.47 -1.84
C GLU A 162 -3.92 12.60 -2.88
N ILE A 163 -3.29 13.71 -2.58
CA ILE A 163 -3.20 14.89 -3.44
C ILE A 163 -1.75 15.31 -3.59
N TRP A 164 -1.31 15.50 -4.82
CA TRP A 164 0.01 15.97 -5.16
C TRP A 164 -0.02 17.41 -5.68
N PHE A 165 0.63 18.33 -4.96
CA PHE A 165 0.93 19.67 -5.42
C PHE A 165 2.41 19.78 -5.77
N GLN A 166 2.71 20.20 -6.98
CA GLN A 166 4.06 20.32 -7.51
C GLN A 166 4.36 21.76 -7.84
N CYS A 167 5.45 22.31 -7.27
CA CYS A 167 5.87 23.71 -7.46
C CYS A 167 7.29 23.77 -7.99
N GLY A 168 7.56 24.73 -8.85
CA GLY A 168 8.93 25.07 -9.28
C GLY A 168 9.61 23.99 -10.12
N ILE A 169 8.89 23.33 -11.03
CA ILE A 169 9.48 22.44 -12.03
C ILE A 169 10.38 23.23 -12.99
N HIS A 170 9.97 24.46 -13.36
CA HIS A 170 10.87 25.44 -13.95
C HIS A 170 11.44 26.32 -12.87
N GLY A 171 12.76 26.39 -12.79
CA GLY A 171 13.42 27.06 -11.68
C GLY A 171 13.30 28.56 -11.71
N ASP A 172 13.04 29.16 -12.88
CA ASP A 172 12.83 30.60 -13.07
C ASP A 172 11.37 31.04 -12.79
N GLU A 173 10.47 30.10 -12.58
CA GLU A 173 9.08 30.34 -12.21
C GLU A 173 8.94 30.28 -10.68
N ILE A 174 9.31 31.38 -10.01
CA ILE A 174 9.54 31.36 -8.55
C ILE A 174 8.28 31.54 -7.70
N GLY A 175 7.17 32.03 -8.29
CA GLY A 175 5.89 32.27 -7.61
C GLY A 175 5.21 31.02 -7.06
N PRO A 176 5.16 29.88 -7.78
CA PRO A 176 4.55 28.63 -7.34
C PRO A 176 5.06 28.12 -5.99
N THR A 177 6.37 28.13 -5.76
CA THR A 177 6.97 27.74 -4.48
C THR A 177 6.41 28.59 -3.32
N GLU A 178 6.24 29.89 -3.50
CA GLU A 178 5.69 30.78 -2.48
C GLU A 178 4.23 30.45 -2.16
N ASN A 179 3.44 30.02 -3.17
CA ASN A 179 2.06 29.57 -2.96
C ASN A 179 2.02 28.28 -2.13
N GLY A 180 2.87 27.29 -2.45
CA GLY A 180 2.98 26.04 -1.69
C GLY A 180 3.39 26.27 -0.24
N VAL A 181 4.40 27.09 -0.01
CA VAL A 181 4.87 27.48 1.34
C VAL A 181 3.76 28.14 2.17
N ARG A 182 3.00 29.06 1.56
CA ARG A 182 1.90 29.76 2.23
C ARG A 182 0.72 28.86 2.54
N LEU A 183 0.34 28.00 1.59
CA LEU A 183 -0.71 27.02 1.80
C LEU A 183 -0.38 26.06 2.96
N ALA A 184 0.81 25.48 2.97
CA ALA A 184 1.26 24.58 4.03
C ALA A 184 1.23 25.27 5.41
N ARG A 185 1.74 26.48 5.49
CA ARG A 185 1.73 27.29 6.73
C ARG A 185 0.30 27.60 7.19
N GLU A 186 -0.59 28.00 6.28
CA GLU A 186 -1.96 28.37 6.61
C GLU A 186 -2.79 27.17 7.09
N LEU A 187 -2.68 26.02 6.42
CA LEU A 187 -3.31 24.76 6.85
C LEU A 187 -2.94 24.41 8.29
N CYS A 188 -1.64 24.42 8.61
CA CYS A 188 -1.18 24.14 9.97
C CYS A 188 -1.68 25.14 11.01
N LYS A 189 -1.60 26.44 10.70
CA LYS A 189 -2.02 27.51 11.62
C LYS A 189 -3.52 27.53 11.88
N LYS A 190 -4.34 27.09 10.94
CA LYS A 190 -5.80 27.12 11.00
C LYS A 190 -6.39 25.79 11.43
N TYR A 191 -5.59 24.74 11.58
CA TYR A 191 -6.04 23.47 12.13
C TYR A 191 -6.68 23.65 13.50
N GLY A 192 -7.82 23.05 13.72
CA GLY A 192 -8.63 23.20 14.95
C GLY A 192 -9.44 24.51 15.06
N SER A 193 -9.19 25.51 14.19
CA SER A 193 -9.89 26.79 14.22
C SER A 193 -10.72 27.08 12.96
N ASP A 194 -10.31 26.56 11.81
CA ASP A 194 -11.06 26.60 10.55
C ASP A 194 -11.60 25.21 10.26
N SER A 195 -12.93 25.11 10.10
CA SER A 195 -13.62 23.81 9.93
C SER A 195 -13.26 23.10 8.61
N LEU A 196 -13.07 23.87 7.52
CA LEU A 196 -12.68 23.29 6.24
C LEU A 196 -11.24 22.76 6.29
N MET A 197 -10.29 23.59 6.72
CA MET A 197 -8.87 23.20 6.77
C MET A 197 -8.62 22.05 7.73
N THR A 198 -9.32 22.04 8.90
CA THR A 198 -9.27 20.92 9.84
C THR A 198 -9.77 19.62 9.21
N ARG A 199 -10.93 19.67 8.54
CA ARG A 199 -11.47 18.49 7.84
C ARG A 199 -10.57 18.01 6.72
N LEU A 200 -9.96 18.93 5.98
CA LEU A 200 -9.04 18.56 4.90
C LEU A 200 -7.82 17.81 5.42
N LEU A 201 -7.24 18.24 6.52
CA LEU A 201 -6.10 17.55 7.14
C LEU A 201 -6.49 16.22 7.81
N ASN A 202 -7.75 16.07 8.26
CA ASN A 202 -8.26 14.84 8.87
C ASN A 202 -8.81 13.82 7.86
N GLN A 203 -8.84 14.13 6.57
CA GLN A 203 -9.48 13.28 5.58
C GLN A 203 -8.71 13.24 4.25
N ARG A 204 -7.50 13.80 4.20
CA ARG A 204 -6.68 13.87 2.99
C ARG A 204 -5.22 13.77 3.36
N GLU A 205 -4.50 13.04 2.56
CA GLU A 205 -3.05 13.08 2.54
C GLU A 205 -2.59 14.06 1.47
N THR A 206 -2.08 15.21 1.87
CA THR A 206 -1.65 16.24 0.93
C THR A 206 -0.14 16.33 0.89
N TYR A 207 0.44 16.05 -0.25
CA TYR A 207 1.86 16.16 -0.52
C TYR A 207 2.12 17.44 -1.31
N ILE A 208 3.04 18.26 -0.84
CA ILE A 208 3.47 19.48 -1.52
C ILE A 208 4.96 19.39 -1.79
N CYS A 209 5.34 19.17 -3.05
CA CYS A 209 6.71 19.37 -3.50
C CYS A 209 6.92 20.87 -3.72
N LEU A 210 7.56 21.49 -2.76
CA LEU A 210 7.77 22.94 -2.75
C LEU A 210 8.78 23.40 -3.81
N MET A 211 9.64 22.49 -4.28
CA MET A 211 10.75 22.84 -5.16
C MET A 211 11.22 21.58 -5.90
N VAL A 212 10.72 21.41 -7.14
CA VAL A 212 11.10 20.29 -8.00
C VAL A 212 12.49 20.46 -8.58
N ASN A 213 12.80 21.66 -9.04
CA ASN A 213 14.06 22.01 -9.71
C ASN A 213 14.86 23.02 -8.86
N PRO A 214 15.50 22.58 -7.78
CA PRO A 214 16.26 23.50 -6.92
C PRO A 214 17.50 24.07 -7.59
N ASP A 215 18.12 23.34 -8.51
CA ASP A 215 19.27 23.86 -9.26
C ASP A 215 18.85 24.98 -10.21
N GLY A 216 17.75 24.75 -10.95
CA GLY A 216 17.17 25.77 -11.81
C GLY A 216 16.72 27.00 -11.00
N ARG A 217 16.07 26.79 -9.82
CA ARG A 217 15.70 27.92 -8.95
C ARG A 217 16.89 28.72 -8.50
N ASN A 218 17.96 28.08 -8.04
CA ASN A 218 19.17 28.75 -7.61
C ASN A 218 19.83 29.56 -8.74
N ALA A 219 19.78 29.02 -9.96
CA ALA A 219 20.33 29.63 -11.16
C ALA A 219 19.35 30.56 -11.91
N MET A 220 18.09 30.66 -11.46
CA MET A 220 16.99 31.33 -12.16
C MET A 220 16.87 30.86 -13.60
N SER A 221 16.95 29.54 -13.80
CA SER A 221 16.87 28.84 -15.08
C SER A 221 15.61 28.00 -15.17
N ARG A 222 14.98 27.94 -16.34
CA ARG A 222 13.92 27.01 -16.64
C ARG A 222 14.40 25.56 -16.48
N TYR A 223 15.60 25.30 -16.96
CA TYR A 223 16.21 23.98 -17.04
C TYR A 223 16.80 23.52 -15.69
N ASN A 224 16.99 22.22 -15.55
CA ASN A 224 17.86 21.68 -14.50
C ASN A 224 19.34 21.97 -14.80
N ASN A 225 20.25 21.51 -13.94
CA ASN A 225 21.69 21.76 -14.11
C ASN A 225 22.31 21.10 -15.36
N ASP A 226 21.69 20.06 -15.90
CA ASP A 226 22.12 19.40 -17.13
C ASP A 226 21.54 20.04 -18.40
N GLY A 227 20.79 21.13 -18.27
CA GLY A 227 20.16 21.85 -19.36
C GLY A 227 18.91 21.15 -19.90
N ILE A 228 18.28 20.27 -19.12
CA ILE A 228 17.07 19.54 -19.48
C ILE A 228 15.85 20.27 -18.95
N ASP A 229 14.82 20.41 -19.79
CA ASP A 229 13.50 20.83 -19.37
C ASP A 229 12.76 19.63 -18.75
N ILE A 230 12.64 19.64 -17.43
CA ILE A 230 12.02 18.57 -16.65
C ILE A 230 10.55 18.35 -17.06
N ASN A 231 9.84 19.41 -17.50
CA ASN A 231 8.46 19.33 -17.97
C ASN A 231 8.32 18.92 -19.45
N ARG A 232 9.39 18.41 -20.06
CA ARG A 232 9.47 17.80 -21.38
C ARG A 232 10.16 16.43 -21.34
N ASP A 233 10.61 16.02 -20.15
CA ASP A 233 11.41 14.81 -19.95
C ASP A 233 10.57 13.61 -19.46
N GLY A 234 9.25 13.80 -19.27
CA GLY A 234 8.30 12.73 -18.91
C GLY A 234 8.17 11.68 -20.02
N GLY A 235 7.99 10.42 -19.64
CA GLY A 235 8.01 9.31 -20.59
C GLY A 235 6.70 9.05 -21.33
N TYR A 236 5.61 9.73 -20.99
CA TYR A 236 4.35 9.54 -21.70
C TYR A 236 4.30 10.39 -22.94
N MET A 237 4.21 9.74 -24.12
CA MET A 237 4.25 10.38 -25.44
C MET A 237 5.45 11.31 -25.64
N TRP A 238 6.60 10.92 -25.12
CA TRP A 238 7.84 11.66 -25.31
C TRP A 238 8.32 11.59 -26.78
N ASN A 239 8.83 12.70 -27.30
CA ASN A 239 9.22 12.82 -28.72
C ASN A 239 10.61 13.42 -28.95
N GLY A 240 11.39 13.63 -27.89
CA GLY A 240 12.71 14.26 -27.94
C GLY A 240 12.72 15.77 -27.68
N GLU A 241 11.60 16.34 -27.25
CA GLU A 241 11.60 17.72 -26.73
C GLU A 241 12.37 17.87 -25.41
N GLY A 242 12.70 19.09 -25.04
CA GLY A 242 13.26 19.42 -23.71
C GLY A 242 14.75 19.18 -23.54
N ASN A 243 15.49 18.95 -24.63
CA ASN A 243 16.95 18.71 -24.64
C ASN A 243 17.39 17.40 -23.97
N SER A 244 16.48 16.50 -23.67
CA SER A 244 16.82 15.17 -23.16
C SER A 244 17.10 14.19 -24.31
N PRO A 245 18.13 13.33 -24.22
CA PRO A 245 18.43 12.31 -25.24
C PRO A 245 17.49 11.09 -25.17
N ALA A 246 16.79 10.93 -24.06
CA ALA A 246 15.82 9.86 -23.82
C ALA A 246 14.81 10.33 -22.76
N PRO A 247 13.61 9.73 -22.69
CA PRO A 247 12.67 10.06 -21.61
C PRO A 247 13.28 9.73 -20.25
N TYR A 248 12.97 10.56 -19.26
CA TYR A 248 13.52 10.44 -17.91
C TYR A 248 15.04 10.47 -17.83
N THR A 249 15.68 11.33 -18.63
CA THR A 249 17.13 11.54 -18.52
C THR A 249 17.48 12.33 -17.26
N ALA A 250 16.70 13.35 -16.90
CA ALA A 250 16.91 14.14 -15.71
C ALA A 250 16.72 13.30 -14.44
N ILE A 251 17.62 13.47 -13.48
CA ILE A 251 17.53 12.78 -12.18
C ILE A 251 16.26 13.19 -11.42
N GLU A 252 15.85 14.45 -11.57
CA GLU A 252 14.63 15.00 -10.99
C GLU A 252 13.37 14.33 -11.58
N SER A 253 13.31 14.14 -12.89
CA SER A 253 12.19 13.45 -13.56
C SER A 253 12.07 12.00 -13.11
N LYS A 254 13.21 11.30 -12.96
CA LYS A 254 13.25 9.93 -12.42
C LYS A 254 12.73 9.88 -10.99
N ALA A 255 13.16 10.82 -10.16
CA ALA A 255 12.74 10.91 -8.77
C ALA A 255 11.22 11.15 -8.65
N LEU A 256 10.66 12.09 -9.42
CA LEU A 256 9.23 12.34 -9.50
C LEU A 256 8.46 11.10 -9.93
N ARG A 257 8.87 10.49 -11.06
CA ARG A 257 8.23 9.27 -11.56
C ARG A 257 8.20 8.16 -10.52
N ASN A 258 9.35 7.90 -9.87
CA ASN A 258 9.47 6.83 -8.90
C ASN A 258 8.58 7.09 -7.67
N PHE A 259 8.56 8.34 -7.19
CA PHE A 259 7.72 8.72 -6.07
C PHE A 259 6.23 8.63 -6.41
N ILE A 260 5.80 9.22 -7.54
CA ILE A 260 4.39 9.21 -7.96
C ILE A 260 3.90 7.78 -8.26
N ASN A 261 4.74 6.94 -8.87
CA ASN A 261 4.40 5.55 -9.14
C ASN A 261 4.34 4.66 -7.88
N SER A 262 4.94 5.09 -6.76
CA SER A 262 4.83 4.41 -5.46
C SER A 262 3.56 4.78 -4.69
N ARG A 263 2.72 5.65 -5.26
CA ARG A 263 1.50 6.21 -4.69
C ARG A 263 0.33 6.09 -5.67
N HIS A 264 -0.86 6.44 -5.21
CA HIS A 264 -2.08 6.44 -6.04
C HIS A 264 -2.84 7.78 -5.96
N PHE A 265 -2.13 8.86 -6.25
CA PHE A 265 -2.67 10.21 -6.21
C PHE A 265 -3.98 10.34 -7.01
N ALA A 266 -5.04 10.77 -6.31
CA ALA A 266 -6.31 11.08 -6.95
C ALA A 266 -6.20 12.32 -7.87
N VAL A 267 -5.39 13.29 -7.44
CA VAL A 267 -5.15 14.55 -8.16
C VAL A 267 -3.66 14.90 -8.13
N CYS A 268 -3.13 15.29 -9.30
CA CYS A 268 -1.78 15.81 -9.47
C CYS A 268 -1.84 17.19 -10.13
N THR A 269 -1.19 18.19 -9.54
CA THR A 269 -1.17 19.54 -10.09
C THR A 269 0.24 20.10 -10.18
N ASP A 270 0.56 20.70 -11.33
CA ASP A 270 1.79 21.47 -11.56
C ASP A 270 1.46 22.96 -11.49
N TYR A 271 2.19 23.70 -10.67
CA TYR A 271 2.07 25.14 -10.59
C TYR A 271 3.22 25.82 -11.34
N HIS A 272 2.85 26.65 -12.27
CA HIS A 272 3.70 27.41 -13.18
C HIS A 272 3.46 28.90 -13.06
N SER A 273 4.24 29.70 -13.79
CA SER A 273 4.00 31.13 -13.98
C SER A 273 4.57 31.61 -15.31
N GLY A 274 3.95 32.63 -15.90
CA GLY A 274 4.24 33.21 -17.23
C GLY A 274 2.96 33.68 -17.88
N THR A 275 1.83 33.28 -17.33
CA THR A 275 0.50 33.66 -17.75
C THR A 275 -0.54 33.23 -16.70
N ILE A 276 -1.84 33.33 -17.01
CA ILE A 276 -2.94 32.90 -16.14
C ILE A 276 -3.82 31.94 -16.93
N TYR A 277 -3.65 30.63 -16.69
CA TYR A 277 -4.36 29.58 -17.39
C TYR A 277 -4.34 28.26 -16.64
N LEU A 278 -5.43 27.50 -16.63
CA LEU A 278 -5.47 26.12 -16.17
C LEU A 278 -5.56 25.18 -17.37
N SER A 279 -4.50 24.43 -17.61
CA SER A 279 -4.44 23.48 -18.73
C SER A 279 -4.47 22.04 -18.26
N PHE A 280 -5.29 21.21 -18.92
CA PHE A 280 -5.42 19.79 -18.63
C PHE A 280 -5.07 18.91 -19.85
N PRO A 281 -4.87 17.59 -19.70
CA PRO A 281 -4.56 16.66 -20.78
C PRO A 281 -5.63 16.66 -21.91
N TRP A 282 -5.23 16.45 -23.13
CA TRP A 282 -3.86 16.17 -23.58
C TRP A 282 -3.17 17.45 -24.05
N SER A 283 -1.86 17.47 -23.87
CA SER A 283 -1.03 18.54 -24.44
C SER A 283 -0.35 18.13 -25.74
N TYR A 284 -0.22 16.83 -26.01
CA TYR A 284 0.50 16.31 -27.18
C TYR A 284 -0.41 16.15 -28.43
N ARG A 285 -1.72 16.09 -28.30
CA ARG A 285 -2.67 15.93 -29.42
C ARG A 285 -4.01 16.63 -29.20
N ALA A 286 -4.71 16.95 -30.30
CA ALA A 286 -5.99 17.65 -30.28
C ALA A 286 -7.18 16.81 -29.77
N ALA A 287 -7.07 15.46 -29.83
CA ALA A 287 -8.13 14.58 -29.35
C ALA A 287 -8.32 14.79 -27.83
N GLN A 288 -9.57 14.81 -27.38
CA GLN A 288 -9.90 14.94 -25.97
C GLN A 288 -9.43 13.73 -25.18
N ALA A 289 -9.01 13.97 -23.93
CA ALA A 289 -8.74 12.91 -22.96
C ALA A 289 -10.03 12.11 -22.66
N PRO A 290 -9.95 10.78 -22.41
CA PRO A 290 -11.12 9.99 -22.04
C PRO A 290 -11.91 10.57 -20.85
N ASP A 291 -11.21 11.07 -19.83
CA ASP A 291 -11.80 11.69 -18.63
C ASP A 291 -12.11 13.19 -18.79
N PHE A 292 -12.14 13.73 -20.02
CA PHE A 292 -12.25 15.17 -20.29
C PHE A 292 -13.30 15.87 -19.41
N THR A 293 -14.52 15.34 -19.37
CA THR A 293 -15.62 15.95 -18.60
C THR A 293 -15.33 16.03 -17.11
N HIS A 294 -14.68 15.01 -16.55
CA HIS A 294 -14.34 14.97 -15.12
C HIS A 294 -13.22 15.95 -14.80
N ILE A 295 -12.17 15.98 -15.63
CA ILE A 295 -11.02 16.85 -15.45
C ILE A 295 -11.42 18.31 -15.59
N GLU A 296 -12.16 18.64 -16.64
CA GLU A 296 -12.66 20.00 -16.91
C GLU A 296 -13.57 20.50 -15.78
N SER A 297 -14.50 19.64 -15.31
CA SER A 297 -15.40 19.98 -14.20
C SER A 297 -14.62 20.33 -12.93
N LEU A 298 -13.59 19.55 -12.59
CA LEU A 298 -12.77 19.84 -11.41
C LEU A 298 -11.90 21.09 -11.61
N GLY A 299 -11.42 21.34 -12.83
CA GLY A 299 -10.72 22.57 -13.22
C GLY A 299 -11.61 23.81 -13.07
N ASN A 300 -12.85 23.72 -13.49
CA ASN A 300 -13.83 24.79 -13.30
C ASN A 300 -14.13 25.05 -11.82
N VAL A 301 -14.22 24.02 -10.99
CA VAL A 301 -14.35 24.17 -9.52
C VAL A 301 -13.18 24.99 -8.95
N TYR A 302 -11.96 24.73 -9.43
CA TYR A 302 -10.79 25.53 -9.02
C TYR A 302 -10.92 26.96 -9.48
N ALA A 303 -11.26 27.18 -10.76
CA ALA A 303 -11.36 28.51 -11.36
C ALA A 303 -12.44 29.38 -10.68
N ASP A 304 -13.63 28.80 -10.45
CA ASP A 304 -14.76 29.48 -9.79
C ASP A 304 -14.44 29.87 -8.34
N ALA A 305 -13.66 29.06 -7.64
CA ALA A 305 -13.25 29.34 -6.26
C ALA A 305 -12.05 30.28 -6.17
N SER A 306 -11.31 30.45 -7.26
CA SER A 306 -10.13 31.32 -7.32
C SER A 306 -10.51 32.79 -7.16
N GLY A 307 -9.53 33.63 -6.87
CA GLY A 307 -9.73 35.09 -6.80
C GLY A 307 -9.51 35.81 -8.13
N TYR A 308 -9.19 35.09 -9.21
CA TYR A 308 -9.01 35.70 -10.53
C TYR A 308 -10.33 36.22 -11.08
N SER A 309 -10.32 37.34 -11.77
CA SER A 309 -11.52 37.85 -12.46
C SER A 309 -11.99 36.94 -13.60
N ALA A 310 -11.05 36.20 -14.19
CA ALA A 310 -11.26 35.13 -15.11
C ALA A 310 -10.02 34.22 -15.05
N LEU A 311 -10.22 32.93 -14.82
CA LEU A 311 -9.18 31.90 -14.97
C LEU A 311 -9.65 30.98 -16.10
N PRO A 312 -9.09 31.09 -17.30
CA PRO A 312 -9.43 30.20 -18.40
C PRO A 312 -9.07 28.75 -18.05
N VAL A 313 -9.95 27.81 -18.39
CA VAL A 313 -9.75 26.36 -18.21
C VAL A 313 -9.89 25.70 -19.57
N GLY A 314 -8.93 24.90 -19.97
CA GLY A 314 -8.98 24.24 -21.25
C GLY A 314 -7.92 23.16 -21.46
N GLN A 315 -8.06 22.43 -22.57
CA GLN A 315 -7.10 21.43 -22.98
C GLN A 315 -5.75 22.07 -23.35
N GLY A 316 -4.64 21.45 -22.90
CA GLY A 316 -3.30 22.01 -23.16
C GLY A 316 -2.99 22.17 -24.64
N TYR A 317 -3.28 21.16 -25.47
CA TYR A 317 -3.03 21.21 -26.92
C TYR A 317 -3.71 22.39 -27.62
N SER A 318 -5.00 22.59 -27.39
CA SER A 318 -5.81 23.60 -28.10
C SER A 318 -5.88 24.93 -27.38
N GLY A 319 -5.72 24.94 -26.05
CA GLY A 319 -5.78 26.15 -25.24
C GLY A 319 -4.46 26.86 -25.06
N MET A 320 -3.37 26.10 -25.20
CA MET A 320 -1.99 26.61 -25.09
C MET A 320 -1.24 26.30 -26.40
N TYR A 321 -0.37 25.34 -26.40
CA TYR A 321 0.30 24.82 -27.60
C TYR A 321 0.71 23.36 -27.41
N PRO A 322 0.93 22.60 -28.50
CA PRO A 322 1.35 21.22 -28.41
C PRO A 322 2.68 21.05 -27.68
N ILE A 323 2.73 20.15 -26.70
CA ILE A 323 3.94 19.72 -26.01
C ILE A 323 3.90 18.23 -25.73
N ASN A 324 5.07 17.60 -25.72
CA ASN A 324 5.23 16.20 -25.40
C ASN A 324 6.06 16.03 -24.10
N GLY A 325 5.88 14.91 -23.42
CA GLY A 325 6.65 14.61 -22.22
C GLY A 325 6.34 15.51 -21.01
N SER A 326 5.15 16.12 -20.94
CA SER A 326 4.76 16.93 -19.79
C SER A 326 4.39 16.06 -18.59
N THR A 327 4.62 16.57 -17.39
CA THR A 327 4.29 15.88 -16.14
C THR A 327 2.78 15.67 -15.99
N LYS A 328 1.94 16.59 -16.44
CA LYS A 328 0.48 16.41 -16.40
C LYS A 328 -0.01 15.27 -17.30
N ASP A 329 0.51 15.19 -18.55
CA ASP A 329 0.16 14.09 -19.45
C ASP A 329 0.71 12.75 -18.94
N GLN A 330 1.90 12.77 -18.32
CA GLN A 330 2.49 11.60 -17.65
C GLN A 330 1.64 11.10 -16.50
N ASN A 331 1.24 11.99 -15.58
CA ASN A 331 0.49 11.62 -14.39
C ASN A 331 -0.91 11.11 -14.73
N TYR A 332 -1.54 11.72 -15.71
CA TYR A 332 -2.82 11.25 -16.20
C TYR A 332 -2.69 9.97 -17.05
N GLY A 333 -1.82 9.98 -18.05
CA GLY A 333 -1.71 8.89 -19.02
C GLY A 333 -1.22 7.57 -18.44
N SER A 334 -0.27 7.61 -17.49
CA SER A 334 0.28 6.40 -16.88
C SER A 334 -0.43 5.99 -15.58
N ASN A 335 -0.97 6.94 -14.80
CA ASN A 335 -1.51 6.65 -13.46
C ASN A 335 -3.04 6.83 -13.36
N GLY A 336 -3.65 7.49 -14.34
CA GLY A 336 -5.10 7.80 -14.32
C GLY A 336 -5.48 8.87 -13.29
N SER A 337 -4.50 9.58 -12.69
CA SER A 337 -4.75 10.71 -11.80
C SER A 337 -5.42 11.85 -12.57
N VAL A 338 -6.36 12.57 -11.95
CA VAL A 338 -6.76 13.87 -12.50
C VAL A 338 -5.56 14.80 -12.45
N ALA A 339 -5.10 15.27 -13.61
CA ALA A 339 -3.87 16.05 -13.68
C ALA A 339 -4.06 17.32 -14.50
N TRP A 340 -3.41 18.41 -14.08
CA TRP A 340 -3.32 19.66 -14.82
C TRP A 340 -2.11 20.48 -14.45
N SER A 341 -1.82 21.49 -15.30
CA SER A 341 -0.87 22.55 -14.99
C SER A 341 -1.61 23.88 -14.83
N LEU A 342 -1.24 24.64 -13.84
CA LEU A 342 -1.82 25.97 -13.55
C LEU A 342 -0.76 27.04 -13.60
N GLU A 343 -0.94 27.97 -14.50
CA GLU A 343 -0.18 29.21 -14.65
C GLU A 343 -0.79 30.28 -13.75
N ILE A 344 -0.03 30.74 -12.73
CA ILE A 344 -0.58 31.56 -11.63
C ILE A 344 -0.38 33.07 -11.81
N SER A 345 0.44 33.53 -12.75
CA SER A 345 0.77 34.95 -12.91
C SER A 345 1.25 35.25 -14.32
N GLU A 346 0.90 36.46 -14.83
CA GLU A 346 1.31 36.96 -16.14
C GLU A 346 2.82 37.02 -16.34
N LEU A 347 3.55 37.20 -15.25
CA LEU A 347 5.00 37.24 -15.25
C LEU A 347 5.57 36.00 -14.59
N LYS A 348 6.63 35.43 -15.14
CA LYS A 348 7.38 34.33 -14.50
C LYS A 348 7.91 34.71 -13.10
N GLN A 349 8.32 35.96 -12.98
CA GLN A 349 8.90 36.51 -11.76
C GLN A 349 8.19 37.81 -11.41
N PRO A 350 6.96 37.75 -10.89
CA PRO A 350 6.26 38.97 -10.49
C PRO A 350 7.02 39.67 -9.36
N PRO A 351 6.85 40.97 -9.15
CA PRO A 351 7.44 41.66 -8.02
C PRO A 351 7.11 41.01 -6.70
N ALA A 352 8.04 40.88 -5.77
CA ALA A 352 7.86 40.21 -4.47
C ALA A 352 6.70 40.80 -3.66
N SER A 353 6.34 42.06 -3.85
CA SER A 353 5.14 42.68 -3.27
C SER A 353 3.81 42.03 -3.72
N GLN A 354 3.80 41.30 -4.83
CA GLN A 354 2.61 40.60 -5.37
C GLN A 354 2.51 39.14 -4.93
N ILE A 355 3.49 38.61 -4.21
CA ILE A 355 3.44 37.20 -3.74
C ILE A 355 2.14 36.91 -2.96
N THR A 356 1.78 37.80 -2.03
CA THR A 356 0.55 37.66 -1.25
C THR A 356 -0.72 37.77 -2.12
N TYR A 357 -0.68 38.64 -3.12
CA TYR A 357 -1.79 38.76 -4.07
C TYR A 357 -2.00 37.44 -4.82
N TYR A 358 -0.99 36.87 -5.46
CA TYR A 358 -1.14 35.62 -6.22
C TYR A 358 -1.48 34.43 -5.33
N TYR A 359 -0.96 34.37 -4.09
CA TYR A 359 -1.42 33.38 -3.14
C TYR A 359 -2.91 33.51 -2.85
N ASN A 360 -3.41 34.70 -2.61
CA ASN A 360 -4.85 34.94 -2.36
C ASN A 360 -5.73 34.61 -3.58
N GLN A 361 -5.21 34.79 -4.81
CA GLN A 361 -5.90 34.36 -6.01
C GLN A 361 -6.08 32.83 -6.05
N ASN A 362 -5.08 32.07 -5.62
CA ASN A 362 -5.06 30.61 -5.75
C ASN A 362 -5.58 29.85 -4.53
N LYS A 363 -5.48 30.42 -3.32
CA LYS A 363 -5.76 29.72 -2.07
C LYS A 363 -7.10 28.98 -2.06
N ASN A 364 -8.19 29.65 -2.37
CA ASN A 364 -9.52 29.04 -2.32
C ASN A 364 -9.69 27.96 -3.40
N GLY A 365 -9.10 28.13 -4.58
CA GLY A 365 -9.02 27.10 -5.62
C GLY A 365 -8.32 25.85 -5.11
N MET A 366 -7.13 25.99 -4.47
CA MET A 366 -6.39 24.88 -3.85
C MET A 366 -7.21 24.18 -2.78
N LEU A 367 -7.88 24.91 -1.88
CA LEU A 367 -8.72 24.31 -0.83
C LEU A 367 -9.93 23.57 -1.39
N GLN A 368 -10.59 24.12 -2.44
CA GLN A 368 -11.71 23.45 -3.09
C GLN A 368 -11.26 22.24 -3.89
N LEU A 369 -10.10 22.27 -4.52
CA LEU A 369 -9.49 21.08 -5.13
C LEU A 369 -9.31 19.96 -4.11
N MET A 370 -8.64 20.24 -2.97
CA MET A 370 -8.45 19.28 -1.88
C MET A 370 -9.80 18.72 -1.39
N ASN A 371 -10.81 19.57 -1.25
CA ASN A 371 -12.15 19.17 -0.83
C ASN A 371 -12.81 18.21 -1.83
N LYS A 372 -12.81 18.58 -3.12
CA LYS A 372 -13.49 17.85 -4.19
C LYS A 372 -12.73 16.60 -4.64
N ALA A 373 -11.41 16.52 -4.47
CA ALA A 373 -10.61 15.33 -4.77
C ALA A 373 -11.11 14.07 -4.03
N GLY A 374 -11.78 14.22 -2.89
CA GLY A 374 -12.37 13.12 -2.15
C GLY A 374 -13.78 12.69 -2.58
N LEU A 375 -14.34 13.31 -3.62
CA LEU A 375 -15.64 12.95 -4.20
C LEU A 375 -15.48 11.95 -5.36
N GLY A 376 -16.60 11.42 -5.83
CA GLY A 376 -16.63 10.38 -6.87
C GLY A 376 -16.76 8.99 -6.23
N ILE A 377 -15.93 8.03 -6.65
CA ILE A 377 -15.87 6.70 -6.03
C ILE A 377 -14.60 6.54 -5.22
N ARG A 378 -14.71 5.83 -4.11
CA ARG A 378 -13.59 5.38 -3.28
C ARG A 378 -13.90 4.02 -2.69
N GLY A 379 -12.90 3.33 -2.18
CA GLY A 379 -13.13 2.03 -1.58
C GLY A 379 -11.87 1.22 -1.45
N THR A 380 -12.03 -0.09 -1.32
CA THR A 380 -10.92 -1.03 -1.17
C THR A 380 -11.03 -2.18 -2.17
N VAL A 381 -9.88 -2.70 -2.62
CA VAL A 381 -9.80 -3.94 -3.41
C VAL A 381 -9.00 -4.96 -2.63
N THR A 382 -9.70 -6.03 -2.23
CA THR A 382 -9.11 -7.11 -1.44
C THR A 382 -9.45 -8.48 -2.04
N ASP A 383 -8.76 -9.52 -1.59
CA ASP A 383 -9.23 -10.88 -1.80
C ASP A 383 -10.44 -11.20 -0.90
N THR A 384 -10.98 -12.41 -1.00
CA THR A 384 -12.13 -12.86 -0.20
C THR A 384 -11.85 -12.93 1.30
N ALA A 385 -10.57 -12.94 1.70
CA ALA A 385 -10.14 -12.94 3.10
C ALA A 385 -9.78 -11.53 3.61
N GLY A 386 -9.87 -10.50 2.77
CA GLY A 386 -9.52 -9.12 3.14
C GLY A 386 -8.04 -8.80 3.02
N ASN A 387 -7.23 -9.62 2.33
CA ASN A 387 -5.85 -9.24 1.99
C ASN A 387 -5.87 -8.19 0.89
N SER A 388 -5.03 -7.16 1.03
CA SER A 388 -4.81 -6.15 -0.01
C SER A 388 -4.21 -6.79 -1.26
N ILE A 389 -4.70 -6.43 -2.42
CA ILE A 389 -4.18 -6.88 -3.72
C ILE A 389 -3.99 -5.70 -4.67
N PRO A 390 -2.87 -5.62 -5.40
CA PRO A 390 -2.72 -4.59 -6.43
C PRO A 390 -3.71 -4.85 -7.56
N ALA A 391 -4.47 -3.83 -7.89
CA ALA A 391 -5.51 -3.90 -8.90
C ALA A 391 -5.46 -2.71 -9.86
N ARG A 392 -5.85 -2.97 -11.09
CA ARG A 392 -6.16 -1.98 -12.08
C ARG A 392 -7.69 -1.76 -12.10
N LEU A 393 -8.09 -0.50 -12.01
CA LEU A 393 -9.48 -0.11 -12.05
C LEU A 393 -9.73 0.81 -13.25
N ARG A 394 -10.89 0.70 -13.86
CA ARG A 394 -11.27 1.57 -14.97
C ARG A 394 -12.77 1.82 -14.98
N ILE A 395 -13.17 3.08 -14.92
CA ILE A 395 -14.54 3.47 -15.26
C ILE A 395 -14.71 3.33 -16.78
N GLU A 396 -15.89 2.94 -17.23
CA GLU A 396 -16.16 2.78 -18.66
C GLU A 396 -15.83 4.08 -19.42
N ASN A 397 -15.02 3.97 -20.47
CA ASN A 397 -14.54 5.08 -21.29
C ASN A 397 -13.66 6.12 -20.59
N THR A 398 -12.95 5.73 -19.50
CA THR A 398 -11.95 6.59 -18.84
C THR A 398 -10.57 5.95 -18.86
N MET A 399 -9.55 6.70 -18.43
CA MET A 399 -8.21 6.15 -18.20
C MET A 399 -8.24 5.19 -17.01
N PRO A 400 -7.50 4.08 -17.08
CA PRO A 400 -7.27 3.22 -15.92
C PRO A 400 -6.57 3.98 -14.80
N PHE A 401 -6.89 3.59 -13.58
CA PHE A 401 -6.23 4.03 -12.37
C PHE A 401 -5.96 2.81 -11.47
N PHE A 402 -5.24 3.01 -10.38
CA PHE A 402 -4.74 1.90 -9.56
C PHE A 402 -5.11 2.15 -8.10
N ASN A 403 -5.22 1.07 -7.32
CA ASN A 403 -5.35 1.16 -5.88
C ASN A 403 -3.98 1.15 -5.21
N ASP A 404 -3.92 1.54 -3.93
CA ASP A 404 -2.76 1.29 -3.09
C ASP A 404 -2.61 -0.22 -2.85
N PRO A 405 -1.45 -0.81 -3.19
CA PRO A 405 -1.25 -2.24 -3.01
C PRO A 405 -1.05 -2.67 -1.56
N ILE A 406 -0.82 -1.74 -0.63
CA ILE A 406 -0.60 -1.99 0.80
C ILE A 406 -1.89 -1.80 1.59
N LYS A 407 -2.55 -0.66 1.39
CA LYS A 407 -3.80 -0.30 2.10
C LYS A 407 -5.06 -0.78 1.40
N ALA A 408 -4.94 -1.25 0.16
CA ALA A 408 -6.03 -1.69 -0.71
C ALA A 408 -6.96 -0.59 -1.23
N ASP A 409 -6.84 0.62 -0.72
CA ASP A 409 -7.76 1.70 -1.05
C ASP A 409 -7.52 2.30 -2.43
N PHE A 410 -8.57 2.90 -2.97
CA PHE A 410 -8.57 3.65 -4.22
C PHE A 410 -9.48 4.86 -4.14
N GLN A 411 -9.17 5.84 -4.97
CA GLN A 411 -9.98 7.04 -5.15
C GLN A 411 -10.00 7.45 -6.64
N LYS A 412 -11.20 7.76 -7.17
CA LYS A 412 -11.36 8.37 -8.50
C LYS A 412 -12.40 9.47 -8.43
N TYR A 413 -12.01 10.69 -8.75
CA TYR A 413 -12.95 11.79 -8.91
C TYR A 413 -13.83 11.59 -10.14
N LEU A 414 -15.14 11.72 -9.95
CA LEU A 414 -16.16 11.64 -11.02
C LEU A 414 -17.20 12.72 -10.78
N VAL A 415 -17.74 13.28 -11.85
CA VAL A 415 -18.96 14.11 -11.77
C VAL A 415 -20.17 13.26 -11.40
N PRO A 416 -21.26 13.84 -10.85
CA PRO A 416 -22.46 13.08 -10.54
C PRO A 416 -23.02 12.33 -11.76
N GLY A 417 -23.37 11.05 -11.56
CA GLY A 417 -23.82 10.19 -12.65
C GLY A 417 -23.98 8.73 -12.23
N ILE A 418 -24.24 7.86 -13.19
CA ILE A 418 -24.30 6.41 -13.04
C ILE A 418 -23.15 5.81 -13.83
N TYR A 419 -22.34 4.98 -13.19
CA TYR A 419 -21.11 4.49 -13.76
C TYR A 419 -20.97 2.97 -13.70
N LYS A 420 -20.06 2.46 -14.51
CA LYS A 420 -19.67 1.06 -14.56
C LYS A 420 -18.16 0.97 -14.33
N LEU A 421 -17.77 0.15 -13.38
CA LEU A 421 -16.37 -0.03 -12.98
C LEU A 421 -15.90 -1.44 -13.35
N TYR A 422 -14.76 -1.51 -14.01
CA TYR A 422 -14.00 -2.72 -14.30
C TYR A 422 -12.85 -2.81 -13.29
N VAL A 423 -12.67 -3.99 -12.69
CA VAL A 423 -11.62 -4.25 -11.71
C VAL A 423 -10.88 -5.51 -12.11
N GLU A 424 -9.57 -5.42 -12.23
CA GLU A 424 -8.68 -6.48 -12.69
C GLU A 424 -7.45 -6.55 -11.81
N ALA A 425 -7.05 -7.76 -11.43
CA ALA A 425 -5.84 -8.02 -10.67
C ALA A 425 -5.22 -9.36 -11.11
N ASN A 426 -3.89 -9.43 -11.18
CA ASN A 426 -3.19 -10.64 -11.59
C ASN A 426 -3.38 -11.75 -10.56
N GLY A 427 -3.81 -12.92 -11.04
CA GLY A 427 -4.13 -14.08 -10.22
C GLY A 427 -5.55 -14.07 -9.65
N TYR A 428 -6.42 -13.15 -10.13
CA TYR A 428 -7.81 -13.04 -9.65
C TYR A 428 -8.80 -12.92 -10.82
N GLU A 429 -10.04 -13.34 -10.57
CA GLU A 429 -11.15 -13.11 -11.50
C GLU A 429 -11.43 -11.62 -11.68
N SER A 430 -11.59 -11.18 -12.93
CA SER A 430 -12.01 -9.80 -13.23
C SER A 430 -13.45 -9.57 -12.77
N LYS A 431 -13.73 -8.38 -12.24
CA LYS A 431 -15.05 -8.01 -11.73
C LYS A 431 -15.59 -6.77 -12.42
N ILE A 432 -16.87 -6.79 -12.75
CA ILE A 432 -17.60 -5.65 -13.29
C ILE A 432 -18.68 -5.25 -12.28
N ILE A 433 -18.71 -3.96 -11.92
CA ILE A 433 -19.71 -3.39 -11.03
C ILE A 433 -20.47 -2.34 -11.84
N SER A 434 -21.76 -2.58 -12.05
CA SER A 434 -22.66 -1.68 -12.80
C SER A 434 -23.50 -0.83 -11.86
N ASP A 435 -24.15 0.19 -12.41
CA ASP A 435 -25.13 1.05 -11.76
C ASP A 435 -24.60 1.76 -10.50
N ILE A 436 -23.31 2.13 -10.52
CA ILE A 436 -22.68 2.89 -9.44
C ILE A 436 -23.19 4.33 -9.50
N VAL A 437 -23.98 4.72 -8.52
CA VAL A 437 -24.50 6.09 -8.41
C VAL A 437 -23.48 6.96 -7.71
N VAL A 438 -23.02 8.02 -8.38
CA VAL A 438 -22.12 9.04 -7.82
C VAL A 438 -22.93 10.29 -7.50
N ASP A 439 -22.83 10.74 -6.25
CA ASP A 439 -23.48 11.93 -5.69
C ASP A 439 -22.59 13.18 -5.80
N ALA A 440 -23.20 14.37 -5.87
CA ALA A 440 -22.48 15.63 -6.00
C ALA A 440 -21.71 16.06 -4.74
N ASN A 441 -22.06 15.52 -3.56
CA ASN A 441 -21.58 16.00 -2.27
C ASN A 441 -20.90 14.91 -1.42
N ASN A 442 -21.13 13.64 -1.75
CA ASN A 442 -20.61 12.49 -1.01
C ASN A 442 -19.88 11.53 -1.95
N ALA A 443 -18.81 10.93 -1.46
CA ALA A 443 -18.17 9.83 -2.17
C ALA A 443 -19.02 8.56 -2.08
N THR A 444 -19.09 7.80 -3.18
CA THR A 444 -19.66 6.46 -3.19
C THR A 444 -18.57 5.45 -2.81
N TYR A 445 -18.78 4.73 -1.71
CA TYR A 445 -17.81 3.78 -1.18
C TYR A 445 -18.08 2.36 -1.68
N LEU A 446 -17.04 1.67 -2.14
CA LEU A 446 -17.09 0.33 -2.71
C LEU A 446 -16.11 -0.61 -1.98
N ASP A 447 -16.63 -1.66 -1.35
CA ASP A 447 -15.81 -2.77 -0.83
C ASP A 447 -15.77 -3.87 -1.89
N ILE A 448 -14.63 -4.02 -2.59
CA ILE A 448 -14.47 -4.90 -3.73
C ILE A 448 -13.64 -6.12 -3.32
N LYS A 449 -14.26 -7.30 -3.41
CA LYS A 449 -13.59 -8.56 -3.15
C LYS A 449 -13.46 -9.36 -4.43
N LEU A 450 -12.23 -9.84 -4.70
CA LEU A 450 -11.90 -10.65 -5.86
C LEU A 450 -11.60 -12.09 -5.45
N THR A 451 -12.00 -13.03 -6.31
CA THR A 451 -11.76 -14.47 -6.15
C THR A 451 -10.45 -14.85 -6.83
N PRO A 452 -9.57 -15.66 -6.24
CA PRO A 452 -8.38 -16.15 -6.91
C PRO A 452 -8.67 -16.90 -8.22
N ASP A 453 -7.93 -16.54 -9.27
CA ASP A 453 -7.90 -17.22 -10.58
C ASP A 453 -6.46 -17.22 -11.11
N GLN A 454 -5.80 -18.37 -11.01
CA GLN A 454 -4.38 -18.51 -11.38
C GLN A 454 -4.11 -18.33 -12.88
N SER A 455 -5.14 -18.42 -13.72
CA SER A 455 -5.03 -18.30 -15.18
C SER A 455 -5.11 -16.86 -15.67
N ASN A 456 -5.44 -15.88 -14.80
CA ASN A 456 -5.68 -14.49 -15.18
C ASN A 456 -4.52 -13.59 -14.73
N ALA A 457 -3.54 -13.38 -15.62
CA ALA A 457 -2.43 -12.48 -15.31
C ALA A 457 -2.00 -11.71 -16.58
N TRP A 458 -2.07 -10.38 -16.52
CA TRP A 458 -1.86 -9.47 -17.63
C TRP A 458 -1.04 -8.25 -17.18
N ALA A 459 -0.21 -7.73 -18.07
CA ALA A 459 0.47 -6.48 -17.81
C ALA A 459 -0.54 -5.33 -17.65
N GLY A 460 -0.33 -4.49 -16.68
CA GLY A 460 -1.36 -3.56 -16.21
C GLY A 460 -1.10 -2.08 -16.48
N LYS A 461 0.11 -1.66 -16.92
CA LYS A 461 0.45 -0.24 -17.01
C LYS A 461 1.48 0.05 -18.09
N ILE A 462 1.24 1.08 -18.91
CA ILE A 462 2.28 1.66 -19.75
C ILE A 462 2.92 2.83 -18.99
N VAL A 463 4.21 2.70 -18.71
CA VAL A 463 4.98 3.68 -17.92
C VAL A 463 5.79 4.62 -18.80
N THR A 464 6.06 4.25 -20.05
CA THR A 464 6.76 5.05 -21.04
C THR A 464 6.19 4.78 -22.42
N SER A 465 5.99 5.82 -23.22
CA SER A 465 5.60 5.74 -24.61
C SER A 465 6.43 6.76 -25.40
N TYR A 466 7.32 6.30 -26.24
CA TYR A 466 8.17 7.11 -27.10
C TYR A 466 7.58 7.19 -28.50
N ILE A 467 7.40 8.41 -29.00
CA ILE A 467 6.85 8.70 -30.33
C ILE A 467 7.85 9.52 -31.14
N PRO A 468 8.65 8.89 -32.00
CA PRO A 468 9.64 9.62 -32.80
C PRO A 468 8.95 10.64 -33.73
N ASN A 469 9.52 11.84 -33.81
CA ASN A 469 9.10 12.87 -34.78
C ASN A 469 7.62 13.26 -34.75
N ASN A 470 6.96 13.20 -33.58
CA ASN A 470 5.50 13.48 -33.43
C ASN A 470 4.61 12.52 -34.25
N ASN A 471 5.08 11.33 -34.56
CA ASN A 471 4.22 10.30 -35.15
C ASN A 471 3.35 9.72 -34.03
N PHE A 472 2.15 10.25 -33.90
CA PHE A 472 1.18 9.72 -32.95
C PHE A 472 0.64 8.37 -33.42
N SER A 473 0.18 7.57 -32.47
CA SER A 473 -0.56 6.37 -32.81
C SER A 473 -1.81 6.73 -33.61
N ASP A 474 -2.04 6.04 -34.69
CA ASP A 474 -3.24 6.22 -35.52
C ASP A 474 -4.46 5.56 -34.89
N GLU A 475 -4.26 4.56 -34.02
CA GLU A 475 -5.29 3.81 -33.36
C GLU A 475 -5.14 3.81 -31.84
N GLY A 476 -6.28 3.94 -31.18
CA GLY A 476 -6.40 3.71 -29.76
C GLY A 476 -5.70 4.71 -28.86
N ALA A 477 -5.63 4.34 -27.64
CA ALA A 477 -4.89 5.01 -26.58
C ALA A 477 -4.06 3.96 -25.83
N THR A 478 -3.01 4.37 -25.13
CA THR A 478 -2.13 3.46 -24.40
C THR A 478 -2.83 2.46 -23.48
N TRP A 479 -3.98 2.85 -22.92
CA TRP A 479 -4.78 1.95 -22.07
C TRP A 479 -5.41 0.78 -22.84
N ALA A 480 -5.53 0.87 -24.16
CA ALA A 480 -6.04 -0.23 -24.99
C ALA A 480 -5.03 -1.40 -25.07
N ALA A 481 -3.75 -1.13 -24.85
CA ALA A 481 -2.67 -2.14 -24.87
C ALA A 481 -2.39 -2.79 -23.50
N ILE A 482 -3.28 -2.65 -22.53
CA ILE A 482 -3.07 -3.20 -21.17
C ILE A 482 -4.30 -3.96 -20.68
N GLY A 483 -4.04 -5.03 -19.91
CA GLY A 483 -5.06 -5.96 -19.45
C GLY A 483 -5.26 -7.12 -20.41
N LYS A 484 -6.43 -7.74 -20.33
CA LYS A 484 -6.75 -8.91 -21.15
C LYS A 484 -6.91 -8.52 -22.62
N ALA A 485 -6.34 -9.33 -23.51
CA ALA A 485 -6.50 -9.16 -24.95
C ALA A 485 -7.99 -9.09 -25.33
N ASP A 486 -8.41 -8.00 -25.97
CA ASP A 486 -9.80 -7.73 -26.35
C ASP A 486 -9.96 -7.20 -27.80
N ASN A 487 -8.89 -7.30 -28.60
CA ASN A 487 -8.75 -6.79 -29.98
C ASN A 487 -8.90 -5.26 -30.06
N LYS A 488 -8.57 -4.55 -28.98
CA LYS A 488 -8.31 -3.13 -29.00
C LYS A 488 -6.87 -2.88 -28.81
N ASN A 489 -6.26 -2.15 -29.71
CA ASN A 489 -4.83 -1.96 -29.74
C ASN A 489 -4.43 -0.50 -29.51
N TYR A 490 -3.16 -0.35 -29.28
CA TYR A 490 -2.44 0.89 -29.31
C TYR A 490 -1.28 0.77 -30.31
N SER A 491 -1.36 1.50 -31.42
CA SER A 491 -0.26 1.58 -32.39
C SER A 491 0.91 2.32 -31.78
N ILE A 492 2.08 1.65 -31.68
CA ILE A 492 3.27 2.22 -31.05
C ILE A 492 3.88 3.35 -31.88
N GLY A 493 3.57 3.38 -33.17
CA GLY A 493 4.18 4.31 -34.13
C GLY A 493 5.53 3.86 -34.65
N LYS A 494 5.87 4.26 -35.86
CA LYS A 494 7.12 3.87 -36.54
C LYS A 494 8.37 4.18 -35.71
N TYR A 495 9.18 3.13 -35.43
CA TYR A 495 10.39 3.22 -34.62
C TYR A 495 10.14 3.74 -33.18
N GLY A 496 8.89 3.76 -32.77
CA GLY A 496 8.50 4.07 -31.39
C GLY A 496 8.73 2.87 -30.46
N TYR A 497 8.51 3.08 -29.17
CA TYR A 497 8.48 2.00 -28.21
C TYR A 497 7.56 2.33 -27.03
N VAL A 498 7.11 1.26 -26.38
CA VAL A 498 6.49 1.34 -25.07
C VAL A 498 7.28 0.56 -24.03
N ILE A 499 7.23 1.02 -22.78
CA ILE A 499 7.67 0.24 -21.63
C ILE A 499 6.43 -0.11 -20.84
N VAL A 500 6.18 -1.40 -20.73
CA VAL A 500 5.04 -1.97 -20.02
C VAL A 500 5.51 -2.44 -18.64
N ASP A 501 4.79 -2.06 -17.60
CA ASP A 501 4.95 -2.58 -16.23
C ASP A 501 3.98 -3.75 -16.05
N ALA A 502 4.51 -4.91 -15.79
CA ALA A 502 3.71 -6.10 -15.47
C ALA A 502 2.92 -5.96 -14.15
N ILE A 503 3.22 -4.94 -13.33
CA ILE A 503 2.77 -4.77 -11.94
C ILE A 503 3.30 -5.87 -11.03
N ASP A 504 3.31 -7.11 -11.52
CA ASP A 504 3.91 -8.27 -10.88
C ASP A 504 5.32 -8.61 -11.41
N THR A 505 6.00 -9.48 -10.71
CA THR A 505 7.26 -10.05 -11.16
C THR A 505 7.00 -11.27 -12.03
N ILE A 506 7.41 -11.21 -13.30
CA ILE A 506 7.46 -12.35 -14.20
C ILE A 506 8.67 -13.19 -13.84
N ILE A 507 8.51 -14.51 -13.76
CA ILE A 507 9.55 -15.44 -13.34
C ILE A 507 9.96 -16.29 -14.52
N ASN A 508 11.28 -16.50 -14.67
CA ASN A 508 11.84 -17.40 -15.66
C ASN A 508 11.58 -18.86 -15.25
N LEU A 509 10.70 -19.53 -15.99
CA LEU A 509 10.39 -20.95 -15.87
C LEU A 509 10.68 -21.65 -17.22
N PRO A 510 10.82 -22.99 -17.26
CA PRO A 510 10.99 -23.70 -18.52
C PRO A 510 9.85 -23.43 -19.50
N GLY A 511 10.18 -22.89 -20.67
CA GLY A 511 9.24 -22.48 -21.71
C GLY A 511 8.94 -20.99 -21.68
N SER A 512 7.94 -20.56 -22.44
CA SER A 512 7.62 -19.14 -22.56
C SER A 512 7.06 -18.57 -21.25
N ASP A 513 7.52 -17.39 -20.85
CA ASP A 513 7.15 -16.71 -19.59
C ASP A 513 6.09 -15.62 -19.77
N PHE A 514 5.98 -15.07 -20.96
CA PHE A 514 4.93 -14.12 -21.31
C PHE A 514 4.64 -14.16 -22.81
N LYS A 515 3.51 -13.57 -23.19
CA LYS A 515 3.07 -13.51 -24.60
C LYS A 515 2.59 -12.11 -24.94
N VAL A 516 3.06 -11.59 -26.05
CA VAL A 516 2.66 -10.31 -26.64
C VAL A 516 1.60 -10.57 -27.69
N TYR A 517 0.49 -9.83 -27.61
CA TYR A 517 -0.64 -9.95 -28.52
C TYR A 517 -0.67 -8.78 -29.50
N GLU A 518 -0.78 -9.10 -30.76
CA GLU A 518 -1.10 -8.19 -31.87
C GLU A 518 -2.61 -7.89 -31.88
N GLY A 519 -2.99 -6.64 -32.09
CA GLY A 519 -4.37 -6.19 -32.00
C GLY A 519 -5.16 -6.22 -33.30
N ASP A 520 -4.48 -6.34 -34.44
CA ASP A 520 -5.14 -6.37 -35.74
C ASP A 520 -4.77 -7.63 -36.56
N ASN A 521 -5.12 -7.66 -37.86
CA ASN A 521 -4.86 -8.78 -38.76
C ASN A 521 -3.67 -8.52 -39.70
N THR A 522 -2.90 -7.47 -39.48
CA THR A 522 -1.73 -7.06 -40.29
C THR A 522 -0.46 -7.22 -39.46
N PRO A 523 0.14 -8.43 -39.39
CA PRO A 523 1.27 -8.69 -38.52
C PRO A 523 2.47 -7.80 -38.81
N GLU A 524 2.94 -7.07 -37.80
CA GLU A 524 4.06 -6.14 -37.89
C GLU A 524 5.26 -6.61 -37.07
N GLU A 525 6.45 -6.10 -37.43
CA GLU A 525 7.70 -6.51 -36.80
C GLU A 525 7.99 -5.63 -35.56
N TYR A 526 8.39 -6.29 -34.48
CA TYR A 526 8.81 -5.62 -33.24
C TYR A 526 9.93 -6.36 -32.52
N SER A 527 10.66 -5.64 -31.68
CA SER A 527 11.71 -6.19 -30.81
C SER A 527 11.28 -6.10 -29.35
N VAL A 528 11.64 -7.13 -28.58
CA VAL A 528 11.33 -7.21 -27.16
C VAL A 528 12.60 -7.23 -26.32
N ALA A 529 12.66 -6.36 -25.31
CA ALA A 529 13.67 -6.36 -24.28
C ALA A 529 13.04 -6.29 -22.88
N VAL A 530 13.71 -6.86 -21.90
CA VAL A 530 13.20 -6.98 -20.54
C VAL A 530 14.17 -6.42 -19.50
N SER A 531 13.63 -6.02 -18.33
CA SER A 531 14.43 -5.52 -17.22
C SER A 531 13.74 -5.78 -15.88
N THR A 532 14.56 -5.83 -14.81
CA THR A 532 14.08 -5.85 -13.42
C THR A 532 13.72 -4.46 -12.93
N THR A 533 14.22 -3.40 -13.56
CA THR A 533 13.98 -1.99 -13.20
C THR A 533 13.50 -1.19 -14.40
N ILE A 534 12.74 -0.14 -14.15
CA ILE A 534 12.14 0.70 -15.19
C ILE A 534 13.19 1.43 -16.07
N ASP A 535 14.39 1.65 -15.55
CA ASP A 535 15.48 2.33 -16.25
C ASP A 535 16.48 1.37 -16.93
N GLY A 536 16.24 0.06 -16.87
CA GLY A 536 17.19 -0.95 -17.34
C GLY A 536 18.20 -1.35 -16.25
N PRO A 537 19.28 -2.08 -16.58
CA PRO A 537 19.68 -2.44 -17.95
C PRO A 537 18.65 -3.29 -18.69
N TRP A 538 18.55 -3.08 -20.00
CA TRP A 538 17.63 -3.80 -20.88
C TRP A 538 18.34 -5.01 -21.52
N HIS A 539 17.70 -6.18 -21.46
CA HIS A 539 18.14 -7.43 -22.03
C HIS A 539 17.22 -7.80 -23.18
N THR A 540 17.73 -7.73 -24.41
CA THR A 540 16.96 -8.08 -25.61
C THR A 540 16.72 -9.59 -25.67
N LEU A 541 15.45 -9.97 -25.83
CA LEU A 541 15.04 -11.36 -26.03
C LEU A 541 15.02 -11.74 -27.52
N GLY A 542 14.70 -10.80 -28.39
CA GLY A 542 14.67 -11.01 -29.84
C GLY A 542 13.56 -10.21 -30.52
N ASP A 543 13.46 -10.44 -31.84
CA ASP A 543 12.48 -9.84 -32.71
C ASP A 543 11.37 -10.84 -33.01
N ALA A 544 10.19 -10.33 -33.27
CA ALA A 544 8.99 -11.13 -33.58
C ALA A 544 8.10 -10.40 -34.58
N THR A 545 7.14 -11.12 -35.14
CA THR A 545 6.09 -10.57 -36.04
C THR A 545 4.75 -11.09 -35.57
N GLY A 546 3.78 -10.18 -35.40
CA GLY A 546 2.46 -10.55 -34.92
C GLY A 546 2.44 -11.05 -33.47
N THR A 547 1.42 -11.79 -33.10
CA THR A 547 1.31 -12.37 -31.74
C THR A 547 2.39 -13.42 -31.49
N ALA A 548 3.24 -13.22 -30.46
CA ALA A 548 4.36 -14.11 -30.15
C ALA A 548 4.59 -14.31 -28.66
N SER A 549 5.20 -15.45 -28.31
CA SER A 549 5.59 -15.80 -26.93
C SER A 549 7.09 -15.67 -26.73
N PHE A 550 7.49 -15.25 -25.52
CA PHE A 550 8.87 -14.98 -25.16
C PHE A 550 9.30 -15.76 -23.92
N ASP A 551 10.54 -16.23 -23.92
CA ASP A 551 11.20 -16.98 -22.88
C ASP A 551 12.33 -16.12 -22.30
N LEU A 552 12.39 -15.98 -20.98
CA LEU A 552 13.41 -15.17 -20.28
C LEU A 552 14.80 -15.85 -20.29
N ASP A 553 14.91 -17.13 -20.62
CA ASP A 553 16.20 -17.82 -20.71
C ASP A 553 17.20 -17.09 -21.63
N GLY A 554 16.69 -16.40 -22.68
CA GLY A 554 17.49 -15.55 -23.56
C GLY A 554 18.11 -14.31 -22.88
N SER A 555 17.58 -13.86 -21.73
CA SER A 555 18.05 -12.66 -21.02
C SER A 555 19.10 -12.94 -19.95
N SER A 556 19.33 -14.20 -19.55
CA SER A 556 20.08 -14.59 -18.35
C SER A 556 19.52 -14.03 -17.01
N LEU A 557 18.29 -13.54 -16.99
CA LEU A 557 17.60 -13.06 -15.80
C LEU A 557 16.64 -14.12 -15.27
N ASN A 558 16.61 -14.30 -13.95
CA ASN A 558 15.68 -15.23 -13.30
C ASN A 558 14.28 -14.63 -13.10
N LYS A 559 14.17 -13.32 -13.24
CA LYS A 559 12.90 -12.57 -13.07
C LYS A 559 13.00 -11.21 -13.72
N VAL A 560 11.85 -10.66 -14.17
CA VAL A 560 11.72 -9.31 -14.70
C VAL A 560 10.40 -8.68 -14.25
N ARG A 561 10.27 -7.38 -14.40
CA ARG A 561 9.01 -6.65 -14.17
C ARG A 561 8.63 -5.80 -15.38
N TYR A 562 9.63 -5.28 -16.09
CA TYR A 562 9.41 -4.34 -17.19
C TYR A 562 9.72 -4.98 -18.52
N ILE A 563 8.82 -4.74 -19.49
CA ILE A 563 8.94 -5.23 -20.86
C ILE A 563 8.97 -4.01 -21.78
N LYS A 564 10.01 -3.87 -22.57
CA LYS A 564 10.12 -2.85 -23.61
C LYS A 564 9.78 -3.49 -24.94
N ILE A 565 8.76 -2.96 -25.62
CA ILE A 565 8.33 -3.39 -26.95
C ILE A 565 8.61 -2.23 -27.89
N SER A 566 9.42 -2.46 -28.91
CA SER A 566 9.90 -1.45 -29.86
C SER A 566 9.50 -1.85 -31.28
N ASP A 567 8.86 -0.96 -32.00
CA ASP A 567 8.67 -1.12 -33.43
C ASP A 567 10.02 -1.08 -34.15
N ILE A 568 10.27 -2.02 -35.05
CA ILE A 568 11.54 -2.12 -35.81
C ILE A 568 11.31 -2.16 -37.32
N GLY A 569 10.06 -2.27 -37.73
CA GLY A 569 9.70 -2.38 -39.14
C GLY A 569 9.56 -1.03 -39.84
N PRO A 570 9.76 -1.02 -41.17
CA PRO A 570 9.34 0.11 -41.98
C PRO A 570 7.80 0.20 -42.08
N GLY A 571 7.10 -0.83 -41.54
CA GLY A 571 5.68 -1.02 -41.64
C GLY A 571 5.18 -1.28 -43.07
N SER A 572 4.08 -1.95 -43.24
CA SER A 572 3.40 -2.12 -44.53
C SER A 572 2.61 -0.85 -44.92
N SER A 573 2.29 0.01 -43.99
CA SER A 573 1.53 1.25 -44.16
C SER A 573 2.46 2.43 -44.47
N MET A 574 2.00 3.31 -45.40
CA MET A 574 2.64 4.60 -45.66
C MET A 574 2.22 5.70 -44.65
N ALA A 575 1.36 5.39 -43.70
CA ALA A 575 0.97 6.31 -42.64
C ALA A 575 2.16 6.60 -41.69
N PRO A 576 2.39 7.88 -41.35
CA PRO A 576 3.56 8.23 -40.52
C PRO A 576 3.50 7.68 -39.09
N ASP A 577 2.34 7.33 -38.62
CA ASP A 577 1.98 6.85 -37.30
C ASP A 577 1.77 5.32 -37.23
N ALA A 578 1.85 4.61 -38.36
CA ALA A 578 1.80 3.15 -38.39
C ALA A 578 2.98 2.53 -37.65
N GLY A 579 2.76 1.42 -37.00
CA GLY A 579 3.75 0.64 -36.27
C GLY A 579 3.08 -0.53 -35.58
N PHE A 580 3.82 -1.33 -34.83
CA PHE A 580 3.27 -2.50 -34.13
C PHE A 580 2.05 -2.14 -33.26
N ASP A 581 0.94 -2.85 -33.50
CA ASP A 581 -0.36 -2.66 -32.85
C ASP A 581 -0.50 -3.54 -31.62
N LEU A 582 -0.06 -3.04 -30.48
CA LEU A 582 -0.08 -3.77 -29.22
C LEU A 582 -1.50 -3.84 -28.64
N ASP A 583 -2.06 -5.06 -28.48
CA ASP A 583 -3.32 -5.32 -27.77
C ASP A 583 -3.06 -5.62 -26.28
N ALA A 584 -2.17 -6.56 -25.98
CA ALA A 584 -1.95 -7.00 -24.61
C ALA A 584 -0.61 -7.70 -24.39
N VAL A 585 -0.23 -7.82 -23.13
CA VAL A 585 0.86 -8.72 -22.69
C VAL A 585 0.34 -9.65 -21.61
N GLU A 586 0.22 -10.94 -21.93
CA GLU A 586 -0.16 -12.01 -20.99
C GLU A 586 1.06 -12.48 -20.20
N LEU A 587 0.93 -12.60 -18.90
CA LEU A 587 1.97 -13.10 -17.99
C LEU A 587 1.69 -14.57 -17.69
N LEU A 588 2.53 -15.46 -18.21
CA LEU A 588 2.34 -16.90 -18.05
C LEU A 588 2.85 -17.40 -16.69
N HIS A 589 3.87 -16.73 -16.13
CA HIS A 589 4.50 -17.08 -14.87
C HIS A 589 4.73 -15.83 -14.02
N ILE A 590 3.98 -15.69 -12.91
CA ILE A 590 4.13 -14.60 -11.95
C ILE A 590 4.74 -15.10 -10.63
N LYS A 591 5.40 -14.20 -9.90
CA LYS A 591 5.93 -14.46 -8.56
C LYS A 591 4.78 -14.89 -7.63
N ALA A 592 5.03 -15.93 -6.81
CA ALA A 592 4.09 -16.29 -5.75
C ALA A 592 3.82 -15.09 -4.83
N ARG A 593 2.55 -14.88 -4.48
CA ARG A 593 2.11 -13.86 -3.52
C ARG A 593 1.35 -14.55 -2.40
N ALA A 594 1.76 -14.29 -1.14
CA ALA A 594 1.14 -14.87 0.04
C ALA A 594 -0.22 -14.23 0.33
N ALA A 595 -1.23 -15.06 0.51
CA ALA A 595 -2.54 -14.68 0.99
C ALA A 595 -3.18 -15.85 1.75
N PHE A 596 -3.92 -15.58 2.83
CA PHE A 596 -4.55 -16.63 3.59
C PHE A 596 -5.81 -16.18 4.34
N ALA A 597 -6.62 -17.17 4.71
CA ALA A 597 -7.78 -17.02 5.57
C ALA A 597 -7.76 -18.06 6.69
N SER A 598 -8.53 -17.83 7.74
CA SER A 598 -8.91 -18.80 8.75
C SER A 598 -10.42 -18.94 8.83
N ASN A 599 -10.88 -20.10 9.27
CA ASN A 599 -12.31 -20.34 9.48
C ASN A 599 -12.88 -19.58 10.70
N LYS A 600 -12.00 -19.17 11.65
CA LYS A 600 -12.32 -18.39 12.84
C LYS A 600 -11.15 -17.49 13.21
N GLN A 601 -11.43 -16.27 13.67
CA GLN A 601 -10.42 -15.35 14.21
C GLN A 601 -10.57 -15.13 15.72
N THR A 602 -11.80 -15.32 16.25
CA THR A 602 -12.06 -15.29 17.69
C THR A 602 -12.51 -16.68 18.13
N ILE A 603 -11.84 -17.22 19.13
CA ILE A 603 -12.00 -18.58 19.65
C ILE A 603 -11.92 -18.58 21.17
N CYS A 604 -12.27 -19.70 21.79
CA CYS A 604 -11.97 -19.94 23.19
C CYS A 604 -10.63 -20.71 23.34
N ALA A 605 -9.93 -20.52 24.44
CA ALA A 605 -8.71 -21.25 24.73
C ALA A 605 -8.95 -22.77 24.65
N GLY A 606 -8.11 -23.44 23.86
CA GLY A 606 -8.26 -24.88 23.58
C GLY A 606 -9.05 -25.21 22.30
N ASP A 607 -9.65 -24.24 21.63
CA ASP A 607 -10.30 -24.46 20.33
C ASP A 607 -9.29 -24.67 19.18
N ASN A 608 -9.77 -25.31 18.12
CA ASN A 608 -9.02 -25.50 16.87
C ASN A 608 -9.39 -24.45 15.83
N VAL A 609 -8.39 -24.01 15.06
CA VAL A 609 -8.52 -23.14 13.90
C VAL A 609 -8.00 -23.88 12.67
N ASN A 610 -8.70 -23.74 11.55
CA ASN A 610 -8.26 -24.21 10.25
C ASN A 610 -7.87 -23.02 9.38
N PHE A 611 -6.76 -23.15 8.68
CA PHE A 611 -6.25 -22.14 7.78
C PHE A 611 -6.31 -22.61 6.33
N SER A 612 -6.45 -21.67 5.42
CA SER A 612 -6.46 -21.95 3.98
C SER A 612 -5.60 -20.91 3.26
N SER A 613 -4.73 -21.36 2.37
CA SER A 613 -3.99 -20.46 1.47
C SER A 613 -4.91 -19.95 0.36
N LEU A 614 -4.85 -18.65 0.15
CA LEU A 614 -5.46 -17.94 -0.99
C LEU A 614 -4.36 -17.34 -1.89
N SER A 615 -3.12 -17.82 -1.72
CA SER A 615 -1.94 -17.34 -2.44
C SER A 615 -2.07 -17.56 -3.94
N VAL A 616 -1.57 -16.62 -4.72
CA VAL A 616 -1.56 -16.65 -6.19
C VAL A 616 -0.14 -16.80 -6.73
N GLY A 617 0.02 -17.05 -8.05
CA GLY A 617 1.32 -17.28 -8.67
C GLY A 617 1.82 -18.72 -8.54
N ASN A 618 0.90 -19.70 -8.40
CA ASN A 618 1.21 -21.13 -8.34
C ASN A 618 2.33 -21.49 -7.34
N PRO A 619 2.18 -21.20 -6.03
CA PRO A 619 3.22 -21.51 -5.07
C PRO A 619 3.42 -23.04 -4.96
N SER A 620 4.69 -23.45 -4.94
CA SER A 620 5.10 -24.85 -4.76
C SER A 620 5.45 -25.19 -3.31
N THR A 621 5.72 -24.20 -2.47
CA THR A 621 6.01 -24.37 -1.04
C THR A 621 5.19 -23.40 -0.18
N PHE A 622 4.88 -23.87 1.03
CA PHE A 622 4.16 -23.15 2.06
C PHE A 622 4.91 -23.30 3.38
N GLU A 623 5.13 -22.21 4.09
CA GLU A 623 5.74 -22.19 5.43
C GLU A 623 4.89 -21.33 6.34
N TRP A 624 4.10 -21.97 7.19
CA TRP A 624 3.26 -21.32 8.17
C TRP A 624 3.96 -21.20 9.52
N GLN A 625 3.70 -20.09 10.21
CA GLN A 625 4.04 -19.90 11.60
C GLN A 625 2.80 -19.45 12.37
N PHE A 626 2.49 -20.16 13.46
CA PHE A 626 1.36 -19.90 14.34
C PHE A 626 1.89 -19.58 15.73
N GLU A 627 1.99 -18.30 16.07
CA GLU A 627 2.36 -17.89 17.42
C GLU A 627 1.35 -18.46 18.42
N GLY A 628 1.81 -19.12 19.48
CA GLY A 628 0.94 -19.78 20.48
C GLY A 628 0.12 -20.97 19.99
N GLY A 629 0.21 -21.32 18.71
CA GLY A 629 -0.47 -22.47 18.10
C GLY A 629 0.23 -23.79 18.36
N THR A 630 -0.53 -24.89 18.30
CA THR A 630 -0.05 -26.26 18.36
C THR A 630 -0.69 -27.09 17.25
N PRO A 631 0.08 -27.56 16.23
CA PRO A 631 1.50 -27.27 16.01
C PRO A 631 1.77 -25.77 15.73
N SER A 632 2.98 -25.30 16.05
CA SER A 632 3.38 -23.90 15.84
C SER A 632 3.81 -23.59 14.42
N THR A 633 4.00 -24.59 13.57
CA THR A 633 4.38 -24.46 12.15
C THR A 633 3.66 -25.52 11.30
N SER A 634 3.53 -25.24 10.00
CA SER A 634 3.04 -26.22 9.01
C SER A 634 3.61 -25.90 7.62
N ASN A 635 3.79 -26.94 6.79
CA ASN A 635 4.17 -26.81 5.38
C ASN A 635 3.01 -27.21 4.43
N GLU A 636 1.84 -27.44 4.96
CA GLU A 636 0.65 -27.74 4.16
C GLU A 636 0.05 -26.46 3.56
N ALA A 637 -0.53 -26.54 2.37
CA ALA A 637 -1.25 -25.41 1.79
C ALA A 637 -2.42 -24.95 2.68
N ASN A 638 -3.11 -25.91 3.32
CA ASN A 638 -4.31 -25.66 4.12
C ASN A 638 -4.23 -26.37 5.48
N PRO A 639 -3.47 -25.87 6.44
CA PRO A 639 -3.29 -26.47 7.76
C PRO A 639 -4.60 -26.57 8.53
N GLN A 640 -4.84 -27.75 9.12
CA GLN A 640 -6.06 -28.03 9.86
C GLN A 640 -5.75 -28.29 11.35
N ASN A 641 -6.72 -27.97 12.21
CA ASN A 641 -6.69 -28.29 13.63
C ASN A 641 -5.51 -27.63 14.40
N ILE A 642 -5.16 -26.41 14.07
CA ILE A 642 -4.19 -25.65 14.85
C ILE A 642 -4.85 -25.20 16.14
N LYS A 643 -4.35 -25.66 17.28
CA LYS A 643 -4.95 -25.45 18.58
C LYS A 643 -4.26 -24.33 19.36
N PHE A 644 -5.03 -23.38 19.91
CA PHE A 644 -4.52 -22.31 20.77
C PHE A 644 -4.94 -22.58 22.22
N ASN A 645 -4.01 -23.05 23.03
CA ASN A 645 -4.31 -23.58 24.38
C ASN A 645 -4.43 -22.50 25.45
N GLN A 646 -3.92 -21.31 25.22
CA GLN A 646 -3.92 -20.20 26.17
C GLN A 646 -4.75 -19.02 25.62
N SER A 647 -5.27 -18.20 26.52
CA SER A 647 -5.88 -16.92 26.15
C SER A 647 -4.82 -15.92 25.73
N GLY A 648 -5.14 -15.05 24.75
CA GLY A 648 -4.24 -14.04 24.22
C GLY A 648 -4.55 -13.68 22.78
N THR A 649 -3.76 -12.77 22.19
CA THR A 649 -3.75 -12.45 20.78
C THR A 649 -2.49 -12.99 20.12
N TYR A 650 -2.63 -13.60 18.95
CA TYR A 650 -1.57 -14.33 18.29
C TYR A 650 -1.40 -13.91 16.84
N ASN A 651 -0.15 -13.73 16.44
CA ASN A 651 0.22 -13.47 15.07
C ASN A 651 0.23 -14.77 14.26
N VAL A 652 -0.10 -14.63 12.98
CA VAL A 652 0.01 -15.72 12.01
C VAL A 652 0.77 -15.23 10.80
N SER A 653 1.75 -16.00 10.32
CA SER A 653 2.43 -15.70 9.07
C SER A 653 2.43 -16.90 8.13
N LEU A 654 2.38 -16.60 6.83
CA LEU A 654 2.55 -17.53 5.74
C LEU A 654 3.63 -17.02 4.81
N THR A 655 4.66 -17.81 4.58
CA THR A 655 5.62 -17.63 3.49
C THR A 655 5.30 -18.63 2.39
N VAL A 656 5.19 -18.14 1.15
CA VAL A 656 5.01 -19.00 -0.04
C VAL A 656 6.16 -18.79 -1.02
N SER A 657 6.49 -19.82 -1.80
CA SER A 657 7.49 -19.74 -2.84
C SER A 657 7.11 -20.62 -4.02
N ASN A 658 7.45 -20.19 -5.23
CA ASN A 658 7.37 -21.00 -6.45
C ASN A 658 8.75 -21.35 -6.99
N GLY A 659 9.82 -21.33 -6.15
CA GLY A 659 11.19 -21.68 -6.50
C GLY A 659 12.03 -20.54 -7.09
N PHE A 660 11.40 -19.48 -7.58
CA PHE A 660 12.06 -18.32 -8.19
C PHE A 660 11.79 -17.00 -7.44
N GLY A 661 10.90 -17.05 -6.49
CA GLY A 661 10.61 -15.94 -5.61
C GLY A 661 9.76 -16.41 -4.44
N SER A 662 9.91 -15.73 -3.32
CA SER A 662 9.09 -15.94 -2.14
C SER A 662 8.38 -14.64 -1.76
N ASP A 663 7.26 -14.81 -1.12
CA ASP A 663 6.51 -13.73 -0.51
C ASP A 663 6.04 -14.14 0.87
N GLN A 664 5.97 -13.19 1.80
CA GLN A 664 5.52 -13.43 3.15
C GLN A 664 4.43 -12.45 3.53
N LEU A 665 3.33 -12.98 4.04
CA LEU A 665 2.29 -12.19 4.69
C LEU A 665 2.28 -12.52 6.19
N GLN A 666 2.46 -11.52 7.04
CA GLN A 666 2.24 -11.61 8.48
C GLN A 666 1.02 -10.77 8.85
N ARG A 667 0.13 -11.35 9.64
CA ARG A 667 -1.00 -10.65 10.25
C ARG A 667 -0.83 -10.62 11.75
N GLU A 668 -0.74 -9.44 12.29
CA GLU A 668 -0.61 -9.23 13.73
C GLU A 668 -1.97 -9.35 14.41
N SER A 669 -1.97 -9.95 15.62
CA SER A 669 -3.19 -10.14 16.43
C SER A 669 -4.32 -10.83 15.65
N TYR A 670 -3.99 -11.72 14.73
CA TYR A 670 -4.95 -12.32 13.80
C TYR A 670 -5.89 -13.32 14.46
N ILE A 671 -5.41 -14.06 15.48
CA ILE A 671 -6.24 -14.94 16.29
C ILE A 671 -6.36 -14.36 17.69
N THR A 672 -7.59 -14.17 18.15
CA THR A 672 -7.91 -13.81 19.53
C THR A 672 -8.49 -15.03 20.26
N SER A 673 -7.73 -15.58 21.20
CA SER A 673 -8.16 -16.68 22.06
C SER A 673 -8.67 -16.13 23.39
N LEU A 674 -9.94 -16.34 23.66
CA LEU A 674 -10.62 -15.85 24.85
C LEU A 674 -10.40 -16.80 26.02
N GLU A 675 -10.30 -16.25 27.23
CA GLU A 675 -10.15 -17.01 28.44
C GLU A 675 -11.38 -17.86 28.74
N LEU A 676 -11.15 -19.11 29.19
CA LEU A 676 -12.24 -19.95 29.67
C LEU A 676 -12.71 -19.49 31.07
N PRO A 677 -14.00 -19.61 31.39
CA PRO A 677 -14.46 -19.36 32.74
C PRO A 677 -13.79 -20.35 33.72
N VAL A 678 -13.37 -19.86 34.87
CA VAL A 678 -12.82 -20.71 35.94
C VAL A 678 -13.98 -21.44 36.60
N VAL A 679 -13.90 -22.76 36.62
CA VAL A 679 -14.86 -23.63 37.33
C VAL A 679 -14.08 -24.75 38.01
N ASP A 680 -14.29 -24.95 39.31
CA ASP A 680 -13.68 -25.97 40.14
C ASP A 680 -14.68 -26.36 41.25
N LEU A 681 -15.26 -27.52 41.10
CA LEU A 681 -16.23 -28.08 42.07
C LEU A 681 -15.54 -28.78 43.26
N GLY A 682 -14.22 -28.85 43.22
CA GLY A 682 -13.43 -29.54 44.25
C GLY A 682 -13.26 -31.03 43.98
N ASN A 683 -12.71 -31.72 44.98
CA ASN A 683 -12.39 -33.14 44.85
C ASN A 683 -13.66 -34.01 45.13
N ASP A 684 -13.66 -35.22 44.53
CA ASP A 684 -14.64 -36.26 44.85
C ASP A 684 -14.84 -36.39 46.35
N THR A 685 -16.09 -36.48 46.77
CA THR A 685 -16.42 -36.44 48.20
C THR A 685 -17.40 -37.55 48.57
N VAL A 686 -17.32 -37.96 49.85
CA VAL A 686 -18.22 -38.92 50.51
C VAL A 686 -18.82 -38.27 51.72
N VAL A 687 -20.15 -38.26 51.78
CA VAL A 687 -20.89 -37.62 52.88
C VAL A 687 -22.00 -38.54 53.40
N ASP A 688 -22.48 -38.24 54.65
CA ASP A 688 -23.66 -38.94 55.18
C ASP A 688 -24.88 -38.63 54.32
N TYR A 689 -25.77 -39.65 54.15
CA TYR A 689 -26.92 -39.49 53.28
C TYR A 689 -27.89 -38.41 53.78
N SER A 690 -27.83 -38.02 55.10
CA SER A 690 -28.62 -36.96 55.68
C SER A 690 -28.02 -35.55 55.44
N GLN A 691 -26.80 -35.48 54.95
CA GLN A 691 -26.10 -34.21 54.65
C GLN A 691 -26.31 -33.76 53.19
N SER A 692 -26.05 -32.49 52.98
CA SER A 692 -26.05 -31.87 51.66
C SER A 692 -24.67 -31.27 51.38
N VAL A 693 -24.21 -31.37 50.13
CA VAL A 693 -22.98 -30.82 49.65
C VAL A 693 -23.27 -29.52 48.92
N PRO A 694 -22.81 -28.38 49.40
CA PRO A 694 -22.91 -27.11 48.67
C PRO A 694 -21.85 -27.11 47.57
N LEU A 695 -22.27 -26.90 46.34
CA LEU A 695 -21.40 -26.69 45.19
C LEU A 695 -21.54 -25.23 44.71
N ASP A 696 -20.42 -24.61 44.31
CA ASP A 696 -20.37 -23.28 43.75
C ASP A 696 -19.56 -23.29 42.46
N ALA A 697 -20.22 -22.97 41.35
CA ALA A 697 -19.60 -22.95 40.02
C ALA A 697 -18.80 -21.66 39.73
N GLY A 698 -18.61 -20.79 40.72
CA GLY A 698 -17.91 -19.51 40.60
C GLY A 698 -18.83 -18.38 40.10
N ALA A 699 -18.55 -17.16 40.57
CA ALA A 699 -19.35 -15.98 40.22
C ALA A 699 -18.92 -15.36 38.87
N GLY A 700 -19.83 -14.54 38.26
CA GLY A 700 -19.51 -13.71 37.11
C GLY A 700 -19.66 -14.37 35.73
N ALA A 701 -20.29 -15.53 35.67
CA ALA A 701 -20.63 -16.16 34.39
C ALA A 701 -21.96 -15.61 33.81
N ALA A 702 -22.14 -15.78 32.53
CA ALA A 702 -23.37 -15.42 31.82
C ALA A 702 -24.50 -16.45 32.10
N SER A 703 -24.15 -17.73 32.25
CA SER A 703 -25.10 -18.80 32.56
C SER A 703 -24.41 -20.04 33.11
N TYR A 704 -25.21 -20.85 33.83
CA TYR A 704 -24.84 -22.13 34.40
C TYR A 704 -25.83 -23.20 33.91
N LEU A 705 -25.36 -24.41 33.77
CA LEU A 705 -26.20 -25.58 33.51
C LEU A 705 -25.62 -26.79 34.25
N TRP A 706 -26.33 -27.24 35.26
CA TRP A 706 -25.96 -28.40 36.05
C TRP A 706 -26.51 -29.71 35.46
N SER A 707 -25.92 -30.81 35.80
CA SER A 707 -26.42 -32.17 35.46
C SER A 707 -27.82 -32.42 35.98
N THR A 708 -28.25 -31.71 37.00
CA THR A 708 -29.59 -31.69 37.58
C THR A 708 -30.58 -30.83 36.84
N MET A 709 -30.20 -30.16 35.74
CA MET A 709 -30.97 -29.17 34.97
C MET A 709 -31.16 -27.83 35.69
N ASP A 710 -30.51 -27.60 36.82
CA ASP A 710 -30.50 -26.30 37.49
C ASP A 710 -29.61 -25.27 36.70
N THR A 711 -29.91 -23.98 36.82
CA THR A 711 -29.23 -22.87 36.14
C THR A 711 -28.67 -21.81 37.08
N THR A 712 -28.69 -22.07 38.41
CA THR A 712 -28.11 -21.17 39.40
C THR A 712 -26.61 -21.32 39.55
N GLN A 713 -25.91 -20.30 40.05
CA GLN A 713 -24.48 -20.35 40.34
C GLN A 713 -24.11 -21.45 41.32
N THR A 714 -24.96 -21.61 42.36
CA THR A 714 -24.69 -22.54 43.45
C THR A 714 -25.79 -23.60 43.49
N GLN A 715 -25.42 -24.79 43.87
CA GLN A 715 -26.39 -25.89 44.04
C GLN A 715 -26.11 -26.67 45.34
N LEU A 716 -27.17 -27.13 45.99
CA LEU A 716 -27.09 -27.95 47.17
C LEU A 716 -27.48 -29.42 46.81
N ILE A 717 -26.47 -30.28 46.74
CA ILE A 717 -26.65 -31.65 46.32
C ILE A 717 -26.85 -32.56 47.53
N ASN A 718 -27.86 -33.43 47.52
CA ASN A 718 -28.16 -34.37 48.56
C ASN A 718 -28.63 -35.73 47.97
N SER A 719 -28.85 -36.69 48.87
CA SER A 719 -29.26 -38.04 48.50
C SER A 719 -30.66 -38.12 47.85
N THR A 720 -31.49 -37.10 47.99
CA THR A 720 -32.79 -37.02 47.32
C THR A 720 -32.60 -36.67 45.84
N ILE A 721 -31.59 -35.89 45.50
CA ILE A 721 -31.28 -35.46 44.14
C ILE A 721 -30.55 -36.58 43.36
N LEU A 722 -29.51 -37.19 43.96
CA LEU A 722 -28.66 -38.20 43.29
C LEU A 722 -29.00 -39.62 43.61
N GLY A 723 -29.93 -39.86 44.54
CA GLY A 723 -30.18 -41.20 45.09
C GLY A 723 -29.15 -41.62 46.15
N LEU A 724 -29.43 -42.71 46.86
CA LEU A 724 -28.58 -43.17 47.97
C LEU A 724 -27.20 -43.66 47.52
N GLN A 725 -26.98 -43.95 46.28
CA GLN A 725 -25.67 -44.38 45.72
C GLN A 725 -24.78 -43.18 45.36
N GLY A 726 -25.37 -41.96 45.24
CA GLY A 726 -24.63 -40.83 44.75
C GLY A 726 -24.40 -40.87 43.24
N GLY A 727 -23.39 -40.10 42.76
CA GLY A 727 -23.03 -40.09 41.35
C GLY A 727 -22.27 -38.82 40.96
N ASP A 728 -22.01 -38.67 39.68
CA ASP A 728 -21.32 -37.52 39.10
C ASP A 728 -22.29 -36.34 39.00
N VAL A 729 -21.82 -35.19 39.52
CA VAL A 729 -22.45 -33.87 39.31
C VAL A 729 -21.52 -33.03 38.50
N TRP A 730 -21.94 -32.63 37.32
CA TRP A 730 -21.21 -31.70 36.52
C TRP A 730 -21.93 -30.36 36.38
N VAL A 731 -21.16 -29.34 36.15
CA VAL A 731 -21.70 -28.03 35.76
C VAL A 731 -20.99 -27.54 34.49
N LYS A 732 -21.78 -27.00 33.58
CA LYS A 732 -21.31 -26.27 32.40
C LYS A 732 -21.49 -24.78 32.64
N VAL A 733 -20.41 -24.06 32.63
CA VAL A 733 -20.34 -22.61 32.89
C VAL A 733 -20.09 -21.89 31.59
N THR A 734 -20.94 -20.94 31.23
CA THR A 734 -20.74 -20.05 30.07
C THR A 734 -20.27 -18.70 30.57
N GLY A 735 -19.07 -18.29 30.21
CA GLY A 735 -18.50 -16.97 30.53
C GLY A 735 -19.21 -15.83 29.82
N MET A 736 -19.02 -14.58 30.29
CA MET A 736 -19.56 -13.36 29.66
C MET A 736 -19.03 -13.16 28.23
N ASN A 737 -17.89 -13.76 27.88
CA ASN A 737 -17.28 -13.77 26.55
C ASN A 737 -17.81 -14.91 25.64
N GLY A 738 -18.77 -15.70 26.11
CA GLY A 738 -19.38 -16.83 25.39
C GLY A 738 -18.59 -18.13 25.46
N CYS A 739 -17.41 -18.14 26.08
CA CYS A 739 -16.63 -19.38 26.24
C CYS A 739 -17.24 -20.29 27.30
N ILE A 740 -17.06 -21.59 27.12
CA ILE A 740 -17.68 -22.59 27.96
C ILE A 740 -16.58 -23.45 28.59
N ASN A 741 -16.70 -23.66 29.89
CA ASN A 741 -15.92 -24.65 30.62
C ASN A 741 -16.82 -25.52 31.51
N SER A 742 -16.36 -26.67 31.90
CA SER A 742 -17.13 -27.59 32.76
C SER A 742 -16.21 -28.29 33.72
N ASP A 743 -16.76 -28.62 34.88
CA ASP A 743 -16.11 -29.45 35.86
C ASP A 743 -17.09 -30.47 36.41
N THR A 744 -16.56 -31.56 36.95
CA THR A 744 -17.33 -32.70 37.46
C THR A 744 -16.79 -33.17 38.79
N ILE A 745 -17.68 -33.34 39.77
CA ILE A 745 -17.36 -33.92 41.05
C ILE A 745 -18.21 -35.19 41.26
N ASN A 746 -17.59 -36.27 41.76
CA ASN A 746 -18.29 -37.46 42.21
C ASN A 746 -18.69 -37.33 43.67
N ILE A 747 -19.97 -37.44 43.99
CA ILE A 747 -20.50 -37.40 45.35
C ILE A 747 -21.08 -38.74 45.70
N HIS A 748 -20.57 -39.38 46.74
CA HIS A 748 -21.01 -40.64 47.25
C HIS A 748 -21.71 -40.49 48.59
N PHE A 749 -22.93 -41.02 48.75
CA PHE A 749 -23.68 -40.97 50.01
C PHE A 749 -23.54 -42.25 50.78
N MET A 750 -23.32 -42.13 52.08
CA MET A 750 -23.18 -43.26 53.00
C MET A 750 -24.10 -43.08 54.24
N ASN A 751 -24.61 -44.19 54.76
CA ASN A 751 -25.30 -44.16 56.01
C ASN A 751 -24.30 -44.32 57.15
N TRP A 752 -24.11 -43.26 57.92
CA TRP A 752 -23.25 -43.26 59.10
C TRP A 752 -23.97 -43.69 60.37
N ASP A 753 -25.30 -43.69 60.44
CA ASP A 753 -26.12 -44.04 61.60
C ASP A 753 -26.31 -45.53 61.74
N GLY A 754 -25.90 -46.31 60.76
CA GLY A 754 -26.14 -47.74 60.66
C GLY A 754 -24.99 -48.63 61.06
N ILE A 755 -24.55 -48.58 62.29
CA ILE A 755 -24.06 -49.85 62.91
C ILE A 755 -25.33 -50.63 63.18
N GLY A 756 -25.94 -51.15 62.13
CA GLY A 756 -27.03 -52.14 62.26
C GLY A 756 -26.38 -53.40 62.75
N SER A 757 -26.64 -53.74 63.98
CA SER A 757 -26.53 -55.14 64.52
C SER A 757 -27.42 -56.13 63.77
N GLY A 758 -27.07 -56.42 62.53
CA GLY A 758 -27.64 -57.52 61.78
C GLY A 758 -26.77 -58.79 62.01
N PRO A 759 -27.26 -59.92 62.27
CA PRO A 759 -26.45 -61.17 62.43
C PRO A 759 -25.88 -61.52 61.05
N GLU A 760 -24.61 -61.82 61.03
CA GLU A 760 -23.86 -62.40 59.90
C GLU A 760 -23.19 -61.48 58.87
N GLN A 761 -22.24 -60.62 59.30
CA GLN A 761 -20.96 -60.46 58.59
C GLN A 761 -19.98 -59.80 59.51
N HIS A 762 -19.04 -60.50 60.11
CA HIS A 762 -18.00 -59.94 60.96
C HIS A 762 -16.87 -59.46 60.10
N VAL A 763 -16.78 -58.13 59.86
CA VAL A 763 -15.56 -57.48 59.42
C VAL A 763 -14.89 -56.90 60.65
N ILE A 764 -13.67 -57.42 61.02
CA ILE A 764 -12.87 -56.87 62.09
C ILE A 764 -11.73 -56.07 61.51
N VAL A 765 -11.65 -54.80 61.85
CA VAL A 765 -10.56 -53.89 61.44
C VAL A 765 -9.74 -53.55 62.68
N ASN A 766 -8.48 -54.01 62.73
CA ASN A 766 -7.53 -53.64 63.78
C ASN A 766 -6.52 -52.67 63.21
N ALA A 767 -6.47 -51.47 63.74
CA ALA A 767 -5.50 -50.43 63.36
C ALA A 767 -4.26 -50.42 64.25
N TYR A 768 -3.09 -50.52 63.64
CA TYR A 768 -1.78 -50.48 64.31
C TYR A 768 -1.09 -49.12 64.11
N LYS A 769 -1.20 -48.22 65.09
CA LYS A 769 -0.77 -46.86 65.06
C LYS A 769 0.70 -46.63 64.78
N ASN A 770 1.53 -47.57 65.18
CA ASN A 770 3.03 -47.49 65.09
C ASN A 770 3.56 -47.89 63.70
N THR A 771 2.77 -48.56 62.87
CA THR A 771 3.18 -49.14 61.55
C THR A 771 2.41 -48.55 60.35
N ASN A 772 1.46 -47.70 60.57
CA ASN A 772 0.55 -47.24 59.51
C ASN A 772 -0.12 -48.38 58.77
N SER A 773 -0.41 -49.54 59.49
CA SER A 773 -1.05 -50.66 58.87
C SER A 773 -2.41 -50.96 59.48
N LEU A 774 -3.29 -51.42 58.67
CA LEU A 774 -4.64 -51.92 59.02
C LEU A 774 -4.66 -53.40 58.77
N ASN A 775 -4.97 -54.20 59.81
CA ASN A 775 -5.35 -55.59 59.62
C ASN A 775 -6.84 -55.71 59.54
N ILE A 776 -7.28 -56.17 58.37
CA ILE A 776 -8.71 -56.35 58.08
C ILE A 776 -9.01 -57.84 57.99
N SER A 777 -9.87 -58.30 58.85
CA SER A 777 -10.42 -59.69 58.80
C SER A 777 -11.88 -59.67 58.49
N TRP A 778 -12.30 -60.48 57.55
CA TRP A 778 -13.69 -60.62 57.20
C TRP A 778 -14.06 -62.04 56.96
N ALA A 779 -15.35 -62.37 57.17
CA ALA A 779 -15.91 -63.60 56.85
C ALA A 779 -17.11 -63.35 55.94
N GLY A 780 -17.06 -63.97 54.74
CA GLY A 780 -18.15 -63.79 53.76
C GLY A 780 -17.72 -63.57 52.33
N GLN A 781 -18.33 -62.63 51.63
CA GLN A 781 -18.11 -62.36 50.21
C GLN A 781 -16.73 -61.72 49.88
N GLN A 782 -16.26 -61.86 48.65
CA GLN A 782 -15.01 -61.32 48.17
C GLN A 782 -14.97 -59.78 48.22
N LEU A 783 -14.00 -59.19 48.89
CA LEU A 783 -13.73 -57.74 48.85
C LEU A 783 -12.94 -57.38 47.58
N LYS A 784 -13.39 -56.35 46.88
CA LYS A 784 -12.73 -55.89 45.63
C LYS A 784 -11.82 -54.73 45.84
N GLN A 785 -12.20 -53.80 46.72
CA GLN A 785 -11.40 -52.58 46.97
C GLN A 785 -11.71 -51.98 48.32
N LEU A 786 -10.72 -51.23 48.85
CA LEU A 786 -10.81 -50.45 50.07
C LEU A 786 -10.66 -48.96 49.73
N LYS A 787 -11.61 -48.15 50.18
CA LYS A 787 -11.54 -46.68 50.02
C LYS A 787 -11.31 -46.03 51.38
N VAL A 788 -10.30 -45.16 51.43
CA VAL A 788 -9.91 -44.46 52.65
C VAL A 788 -10.22 -42.97 52.50
N TYR A 789 -11.02 -42.40 53.41
CA TYR A 789 -11.43 -41.02 53.40
C TYR A 789 -10.95 -40.30 54.63
N ASN A 790 -10.82 -38.94 54.58
CA ASN A 790 -10.68 -38.10 55.75
C ASN A 790 -12.02 -37.86 56.48
N ILE A 791 -11.98 -37.16 57.59
CA ILE A 791 -13.20 -36.84 58.36
C ILE A 791 -14.15 -35.89 57.66
N GLN A 792 -13.69 -35.18 56.59
CA GLN A 792 -14.49 -34.30 55.73
C GLN A 792 -15.09 -35.05 54.54
N GLY A 793 -14.87 -36.37 54.41
CA GLY A 793 -15.44 -37.18 53.33
C GLY A 793 -14.62 -37.20 52.03
N GLN A 794 -13.41 -36.63 52.03
CA GLN A 794 -12.56 -36.63 50.83
C GLN A 794 -11.80 -37.96 50.71
N LEU A 795 -11.81 -38.54 49.52
CA LEU A 795 -11.08 -39.81 49.25
C LEU A 795 -9.56 -39.59 49.32
N LEU A 796 -8.90 -40.29 50.19
CA LEU A 796 -7.41 -40.22 50.39
C LEU A 796 -6.70 -41.33 49.64
N GLU A 797 -7.21 -42.54 49.67
CA GLU A 797 -6.61 -43.73 49.02
C GLU A 797 -7.63 -44.69 48.52
N LEU A 798 -7.35 -45.31 47.38
CA LEU A 798 -8.08 -46.41 46.80
C LEU A 798 -7.13 -47.64 46.73
N ILE A 799 -7.45 -48.70 47.42
CA ILE A 799 -6.61 -49.88 47.55
C ILE A 799 -7.34 -51.13 47.07
N PRO A 800 -6.87 -51.76 45.99
CA PRO A 800 -7.50 -53.02 45.51
C PRO A 800 -7.26 -54.13 46.48
N MET A 801 -8.28 -54.94 46.76
CA MET A 801 -8.27 -56.10 47.68
C MET A 801 -8.31 -57.39 46.88
N ASN A 802 -7.51 -58.39 47.29
CA ASN A 802 -7.36 -59.65 46.55
C ASN A 802 -8.26 -60.79 47.01
N GLY A 803 -9.30 -60.47 47.76
CA GLY A 803 -10.30 -61.46 48.16
C GLY A 803 -9.91 -62.54 49.14
N THR A 804 -8.83 -62.33 49.95
CA THR A 804 -8.45 -63.22 51.06
C THR A 804 -9.14 -62.84 52.36
N SER A 805 -9.33 -63.77 53.29
CA SER A 805 -10.10 -63.50 54.52
C SER A 805 -9.39 -62.63 55.55
N ASN A 806 -8.11 -62.37 55.40
CA ASN A 806 -7.30 -61.50 56.25
C ASN A 806 -6.23 -60.80 55.40
N ASP A 807 -6.22 -59.48 55.40
CA ASP A 807 -5.19 -58.71 54.73
C ASP A 807 -4.61 -57.63 55.64
N GLU A 808 -3.27 -57.43 55.59
CA GLU A 808 -2.59 -56.33 56.18
C GLU A 808 -2.40 -55.21 55.11
N VAL A 809 -3.05 -54.12 55.29
CA VAL A 809 -3.00 -53.00 54.34
C VAL A 809 -2.14 -51.85 54.93
N LYS A 810 -1.10 -51.46 54.23
CA LYS A 810 -0.28 -50.27 54.61
C LYS A 810 -0.81 -49.01 53.97
N LEU A 811 -1.23 -48.03 54.76
CA LEU A 811 -1.68 -46.72 54.33
C LEU A 811 -0.49 -45.84 53.96
N LYS A 812 -0.57 -45.16 52.81
CA LYS A 812 0.44 -44.19 52.37
C LYS A 812 0.27 -42.81 53.00
N THR A 813 -0.95 -42.52 53.50
CA THR A 813 -1.23 -41.20 54.10
C THR A 813 -0.46 -41.00 55.41
N LYS A 814 0.14 -39.81 55.60
CA LYS A 814 0.98 -39.40 56.76
C LYS A 814 0.30 -38.38 57.66
N GLN A 815 -1.00 -38.12 57.54
CA GLN A 815 -1.67 -37.07 58.32
C GLN A 815 -1.93 -37.53 59.80
N LYS A 816 -1.61 -36.67 60.73
CA LYS A 816 -1.59 -37.00 62.19
C LYS A 816 -2.92 -36.84 62.96
N GLN A 817 -4.01 -36.52 62.37
CA GLN A 817 -5.34 -36.44 63.02
C GLN A 817 -6.43 -36.69 61.95
N ILE A 818 -6.75 -37.97 61.77
CA ILE A 818 -7.75 -38.31 60.73
C ILE A 818 -8.64 -39.41 61.32
N ALA A 819 -9.94 -39.22 61.27
CA ALA A 819 -10.90 -40.33 61.30
C ALA A 819 -10.85 -41.03 59.93
N ILE A 820 -10.30 -42.21 59.88
CA ILE A 820 -10.28 -43.05 58.65
C ILE A 820 -11.58 -43.79 58.58
N ILE A 821 -12.32 -43.59 57.55
CA ILE A 821 -13.53 -44.30 57.25
C ILE A 821 -13.21 -45.31 56.17
N LEU A 822 -13.42 -46.61 56.51
CA LEU A 822 -13.18 -47.75 55.64
C LEU A 822 -14.50 -48.12 54.97
N VAL A 823 -14.56 -48.02 53.67
CA VAL A 823 -15.70 -48.48 52.86
C VAL A 823 -15.27 -49.77 52.19
N ILE A 824 -15.87 -50.88 52.59
CA ILE A 824 -15.65 -52.17 52.00
C ILE A 824 -16.75 -52.48 51.06
N GLU A 825 -16.46 -52.46 49.73
CA GLU A 825 -17.42 -52.78 48.70
C GLU A 825 -17.47 -54.32 48.50
N SER A 826 -18.52 -54.94 48.94
CA SER A 826 -18.94 -56.26 48.48
C SER A 826 -19.95 -56.10 47.30
N ASN A 827 -20.23 -57.15 46.54
CA ASN A 827 -21.04 -57.07 45.34
C ASN A 827 -22.47 -56.50 45.54
N GLU A 828 -22.93 -56.25 46.76
CA GLU A 828 -24.29 -55.82 47.02
C GLU A 828 -24.50 -54.59 47.92
N ARG A 829 -23.57 -54.25 48.85
CA ARG A 829 -23.65 -53.06 49.71
C ARG A 829 -22.27 -52.65 50.26
N PRO A 830 -21.89 -51.39 50.27
CA PRO A 830 -20.69 -50.90 50.99
C PRO A 830 -20.89 -50.99 52.50
N ILE A 831 -19.88 -51.47 53.21
CA ILE A 831 -19.85 -51.53 54.68
C ILE A 831 -18.84 -50.47 55.20
N GLY A 832 -19.34 -49.49 55.94
CA GLY A 832 -18.50 -48.42 56.47
C GLY A 832 -18.06 -48.73 57.93
N HIS A 833 -16.77 -48.54 58.21
CA HIS A 833 -16.20 -48.54 59.55
C HIS A 833 -15.50 -47.23 59.86
N LYS A 834 -15.82 -46.59 61.00
CA LYS A 834 -15.17 -45.35 61.44
C LYS A 834 -14.01 -45.75 62.42
N LEU A 835 -12.79 -45.44 62.04
CA LEU A 835 -11.65 -45.54 62.88
C LEU A 835 -11.05 -44.16 63.22
N ILE A 836 -10.87 -43.88 64.48
CA ILE A 836 -10.11 -42.67 64.92
C ILE A 836 -8.67 -43.13 65.18
N TRP A 837 -7.80 -42.61 64.42
CA TRP A 837 -6.35 -43.02 64.42
C TRP A 837 -5.49 -42.08 65.25
#